data_6bf314fd1e7d0cb14170320918f91080
#
_entry.id   6bf314fd1e7d0cb14170320918f91080
#
_cell.length_a   1.000
_cell.length_b   1.000
_cell.length_c   1.000
_cell.angle_alpha   90.00
_cell.angle_beta   90.00
_cell.angle_gamma   90.00
#
_symmetry.space_group_name_H-M   'P 1'
#
loop_
_entity.id
_entity.type
_entity.pdbx_description
1 polymer ?
#
loop_
_entity_poly.entity_id
_entity_poly.type
_entity_poly.pdbx_seq_one_letter_code
_entity_poly.pdbx_strand_id
1 'polypeptide(L)'
;MTLCKHLARVAAPAALALALLATPALAQPRPSVVDPVGYYFPQGARLDPAIPSPQQFLGYPVGSRYTRHDRLVAYFEQLAKVSDRVQLEHIGQSYEGRPLLLVTISSPANLARRESIKAQRQQLVDPAAPIPADAPAVAWLAYSVHGNETSGGEAALLTAYYLAASQDAQTQHWLDNAVVVIDPAQNPDGRDRAANWHNAWGSSPASSDPADREHVEPFPGGRFNHYLTDLNRDWLAIGQEDTRPKINHFHQWYPNVQIDFHEMGKDSTYYFEPSPESMESPLLPKSSFQANHWLARFHAQALDALGSLYYTGETFDNFSPIFGSTYPDFHGAVGVTVEQASSRGLVQESVNGPLHFDFTVRNQLAIGLASVRGAVEDKDRLFALQKDFYKSALKQAADYGVRDWVFGDASDPALSRRLLDRLLAHRIEVRELSREVTIDGKRYQPGSAWVVPARQPQFRLAHAIFEFTPPVEGDVFYNGTSYAVAPAYGLQYAASRSALPAGAAVTAVPAAQGGVVGGAAGYAYSVDLRDFGAYRVVGDLHRAGVRLRAAFAPFQTGGDIEHGHGTVVVPVAGQALDAAALHARIDEFGRQHGVRIHSLATGRSSAGVDLGSDNVRALRAPAIALVMGEGVSAPEIGSAWFAFDQHLGLPSSKLEPAQLGRVDLSRYTSIVLAGGNYAAVPEAAVKALKDWVAAGGSLVTWGSGARWAVEQGLATAAIKPGDKPAVERLDFGSQRDVFALRRVSGNILSADIDLSHPLAFGLQQRAIHVNKETGLVFEANPNAYLNVVRIDDKPKVNGYLSAPNLARVAGSTFAQVVPVGQGNVVVFADDPVHRKYWHGTERLLLNAVLFGNHLNPIRQRGE
;
A
#
# COMPACT_ATOMS: atom_id res chain seq x y z
N MET A 1 46.78 -52.23 -47.78
CA MET A 1 45.83 -51.13 -47.84
C MET A 1 44.45 -51.68 -48.26
N THR A 2 43.81 -52.47 -47.42
CA THR A 2 42.41 -52.88 -47.70
C THR A 2 41.87 -53.61 -46.48
N LEU A 3 41.65 -52.84 -45.35
CA LEU A 3 40.94 -53.36 -44.16
C LEU A 3 40.40 -52.24 -43.23
N CYS A 4 39.90 -51.14 -43.78
CA CYS A 4 39.35 -50.04 -42.99
C CYS A 4 38.06 -49.43 -43.58
N LYS A 5 37.23 -50.21 -44.31
CA LYS A 5 36.01 -49.70 -44.89
C LYS A 5 34.74 -50.45 -44.50
N HIS A 6 34.76 -51.35 -43.53
CA HIS A 6 33.57 -52.14 -43.17
C HIS A 6 33.08 -51.99 -41.75
N LEU A 7 33.59 -51.03 -40.95
CA LEU A 7 33.11 -50.79 -39.60
C LEU A 7 32.31 -49.50 -39.43
N ALA A 8 32.00 -48.76 -40.52
CA ALA A 8 31.27 -47.48 -40.47
C ALA A 8 29.76 -47.54 -40.82
N ARG A 9 29.20 -48.74 -41.00
CA ARG A 9 27.81 -48.91 -41.47
C ARG A 9 26.84 -49.60 -40.47
N VAL A 10 27.24 -49.91 -39.25
CA VAL A 10 26.38 -50.60 -38.31
C VAL A 10 26.05 -49.71 -37.07
N ALA A 11 26.67 -48.52 -36.93
CA ALA A 11 26.45 -47.63 -35.77
C ALA A 11 25.38 -46.55 -36.02
N ALA A 12 24.83 -46.41 -37.24
CA ALA A 12 23.88 -45.34 -37.54
C ALA A 12 22.40 -45.61 -37.13
N PRO A 13 21.89 -46.82 -37.01
CA PRO A 13 20.49 -46.99 -36.56
C PRO A 13 20.29 -47.05 -35.07
N ALA A 14 21.32 -47.23 -34.27
CA ALA A 14 21.17 -47.29 -32.80
C ALA A 14 21.15 -45.88 -32.12
N ALA A 15 21.79 -44.90 -32.74
CA ALA A 15 21.77 -43.51 -32.24
C ALA A 15 20.45 -42.77 -32.58
N LEU A 16 19.76 -43.17 -33.66
CA LEU A 16 18.47 -42.60 -34.03
C LEU A 16 17.31 -43.23 -33.26
N ALA A 17 17.45 -44.41 -32.68
CA ALA A 17 16.47 -45.07 -31.84
C ALA A 17 16.54 -44.60 -30.37
N LEU A 18 17.73 -44.08 -29.89
CA LEU A 18 17.81 -43.47 -28.56
C LEU A 18 17.38 -42.01 -28.52
N ALA A 19 17.34 -41.29 -29.65
CA ALA A 19 16.84 -39.93 -29.75
C ALA A 19 15.30 -39.84 -29.77
N LEU A 20 14.59 -40.96 -29.97
CA LEU A 20 13.12 -41.04 -29.96
C LEU A 20 12.55 -41.50 -28.62
N LEU A 21 13.39 -41.69 -27.59
CA LEU A 21 12.97 -41.96 -26.21
C LEU A 21 13.27 -40.78 -25.27
N ALA A 22 13.57 -39.57 -25.80
CA ALA A 22 13.35 -38.36 -25.04
C ALA A 22 11.81 -38.23 -24.86
N THR A 23 11.33 -38.73 -23.73
CA THR A 23 9.96 -38.42 -23.30
C THR A 23 9.81 -36.91 -23.40
N PRO A 24 8.82 -36.40 -24.15
CA PRO A 24 8.55 -34.96 -24.12
C PRO A 24 8.35 -34.58 -22.67
N ALA A 25 9.02 -33.51 -22.24
CA ALA A 25 8.68 -32.83 -21.01
C ALA A 25 7.15 -32.82 -20.89
N LEU A 26 6.63 -33.28 -19.77
CA LEU A 26 5.21 -33.51 -19.56
C LEU A 26 4.44 -32.27 -20.06
N ALA A 27 3.89 -32.36 -21.27
CA ALA A 27 3.00 -31.33 -21.78
C ALA A 27 1.85 -31.23 -20.80
N GLN A 28 1.66 -30.06 -20.19
CA GLN A 28 0.61 -29.88 -19.22
C GLN A 28 -0.73 -30.25 -19.84
N PRO A 29 -1.55 -31.08 -19.17
CA PRO A 29 -2.79 -31.53 -19.75
C PRO A 29 -3.72 -30.34 -20.01
N ARG A 30 -4.20 -30.22 -21.24
CA ARG A 30 -5.24 -29.24 -21.59
C ARG A 30 -6.60 -29.74 -21.10
N PRO A 31 -7.49 -28.83 -20.63
CA PRO A 31 -8.86 -29.23 -20.32
C PRO A 31 -9.51 -29.77 -21.59
N SER A 32 -10.26 -30.83 -21.43
CA SER A 32 -11.17 -31.27 -22.46
C SER A 32 -12.24 -30.19 -22.65
N VAL A 33 -12.34 -29.62 -23.86
CA VAL A 33 -13.45 -28.71 -24.19
C VAL A 33 -14.82 -29.40 -24.00
N VAL A 34 -14.80 -30.74 -23.92
CA VAL A 34 -15.98 -31.61 -23.81
C VAL A 34 -16.35 -31.89 -22.36
N ASP A 35 -15.37 -31.88 -21.40
CA ASP A 35 -15.62 -32.13 -19.99
C ASP A 35 -14.78 -31.18 -19.08
N PRO A 36 -15.17 -29.91 -18.95
CA PRO A 36 -14.54 -28.98 -18.02
C PRO A 36 -14.70 -29.44 -16.57
N VAL A 37 -15.74 -30.15 -16.24
CA VAL A 37 -16.00 -30.67 -14.88
C VAL A 37 -14.95 -31.70 -14.50
N GLY A 38 -14.62 -32.65 -15.40
CA GLY A 38 -13.59 -33.67 -15.16
C GLY A 38 -12.15 -33.08 -15.08
N TYR A 39 -11.92 -31.91 -15.67
CA TYR A 39 -10.63 -31.26 -15.61
C TYR A 39 -10.40 -30.49 -14.29
N TYR A 40 -11.41 -29.74 -13.83
CA TYR A 40 -11.26 -28.84 -12.69
C TYR A 40 -11.59 -29.50 -11.34
N PHE A 41 -12.60 -30.37 -11.30
CA PHE A 41 -13.13 -30.92 -10.04
C PHE A 41 -12.60 -32.33 -9.75
N PRO A 42 -12.66 -32.76 -8.48
CA PRO A 42 -12.29 -34.12 -8.11
C PRO A 42 -13.03 -35.16 -8.97
N GLN A 43 -12.32 -36.25 -9.32
CA GLN A 43 -12.90 -37.30 -10.14
C GLN A 43 -14.17 -37.90 -9.49
N GLY A 44 -15.25 -37.98 -10.26
CA GLY A 44 -16.53 -38.46 -9.79
C GLY A 44 -17.37 -37.46 -8.99
N ALA A 45 -16.99 -36.19 -8.98
CA ALA A 45 -17.78 -35.12 -8.31
C ALA A 45 -19.25 -35.12 -8.82
N ARG A 46 -20.19 -35.16 -7.92
CA ARG A 46 -21.63 -35.06 -8.21
C ARG A 46 -22.10 -33.64 -7.93
N LEU A 47 -22.50 -32.95 -8.99
CA LEU A 47 -22.93 -31.57 -8.90
C LEU A 47 -24.45 -31.47 -9.16
N ASP A 48 -25.12 -30.61 -8.40
CA ASP A 48 -26.54 -30.33 -8.57
C ASP A 48 -26.80 -29.62 -9.90
N PRO A 49 -27.53 -30.21 -10.85
CA PRO A 49 -27.83 -29.63 -12.13
C PRO A 49 -28.74 -28.38 -12.08
N ALA A 50 -29.42 -28.17 -10.94
CA ALA A 50 -30.25 -26.98 -10.73
C ALA A 50 -29.40 -25.70 -10.52
N ILE A 51 -28.13 -25.87 -10.13
CA ILE A 51 -27.21 -24.76 -9.93
C ILE A 51 -26.38 -24.57 -11.20
N PRO A 52 -26.49 -23.44 -11.92
CA PRO A 52 -25.80 -23.23 -13.19
C PRO A 52 -24.29 -23.14 -12.95
N SER A 53 -23.52 -23.88 -13.72
CA SER A 53 -22.05 -23.75 -13.72
C SER A 53 -21.62 -22.38 -14.26
N PRO A 54 -20.40 -21.92 -13.93
CA PRO A 54 -19.87 -20.70 -14.50
C PRO A 54 -19.91 -20.71 -16.03
N GLN A 55 -19.57 -21.83 -16.67
CA GLN A 55 -19.64 -22.00 -18.15
C GLN A 55 -21.07 -21.81 -18.69
N GLN A 56 -22.08 -22.41 -18.07
CA GLN A 56 -23.46 -22.26 -18.49
C GLN A 56 -23.93 -20.80 -18.38
N PHE A 57 -23.57 -20.12 -17.32
CA PHE A 57 -23.95 -18.73 -17.07
C PHE A 57 -23.19 -17.75 -17.95
N LEU A 58 -21.88 -17.91 -18.07
CA LEU A 58 -21.00 -16.99 -18.80
C LEU A 58 -21.13 -17.17 -20.32
N GLY A 59 -21.47 -18.40 -20.78
CA GLY A 59 -21.54 -18.75 -22.20
C GLY A 59 -20.19 -19.13 -22.82
N TYR A 60 -19.14 -19.35 -21.99
CA TYR A 60 -17.83 -19.82 -22.39
C TYR A 60 -17.16 -20.61 -21.26
N PRO A 61 -16.23 -21.54 -21.57
CA PRO A 61 -15.47 -22.27 -20.56
C PRO A 61 -14.60 -21.34 -19.73
N VAL A 62 -14.55 -21.55 -18.41
CA VAL A 62 -13.57 -20.89 -17.55
C VAL A 62 -12.15 -21.24 -18.03
N GLY A 63 -11.24 -20.28 -18.04
CA GLY A 63 -9.88 -20.45 -18.57
C GLY A 63 -9.75 -20.25 -20.08
N SER A 64 -10.85 -20.06 -20.84
CA SER A 64 -10.82 -19.78 -22.28
C SER A 64 -10.73 -18.28 -22.62
N ARG A 65 -10.94 -17.43 -21.64
CA ARG A 65 -10.76 -15.97 -21.68
C ARG A 65 -10.74 -15.42 -20.26
N TYR A 66 -10.35 -14.15 -20.09
CA TYR A 66 -10.39 -13.49 -18.80
C TYR A 66 -11.81 -12.97 -18.52
N THR A 67 -12.40 -13.40 -17.40
CA THR A 67 -13.73 -12.93 -16.99
C THR A 67 -13.64 -11.53 -16.42
N ARG A 68 -14.34 -10.56 -17.03
CA ARG A 68 -14.43 -9.18 -16.54
C ARG A 68 -15.20 -9.13 -15.23
N HIS A 69 -14.93 -8.07 -14.46
CA HIS A 69 -15.53 -7.92 -13.13
C HIS A 69 -17.06 -7.90 -13.15
N ASP A 70 -17.68 -7.23 -14.14
CA ASP A 70 -19.14 -7.18 -14.28
C ASP A 70 -19.78 -8.58 -14.46
N ARG A 71 -19.11 -9.47 -15.20
CA ARG A 71 -19.57 -10.85 -15.41
C ARG A 71 -19.37 -11.72 -14.18
N LEU A 72 -18.26 -11.47 -13.45
CA LEU A 72 -17.99 -12.12 -12.17
C LEU A 72 -19.05 -11.74 -11.13
N VAL A 73 -19.36 -10.46 -10.97
CA VAL A 73 -20.44 -9.97 -10.09
C VAL A 73 -21.78 -10.62 -10.44
N ALA A 74 -22.17 -10.58 -11.72
CA ALA A 74 -23.45 -11.15 -12.17
C ALA A 74 -23.56 -12.67 -11.90
N TYR A 75 -22.44 -13.41 -11.99
CA TYR A 75 -22.44 -14.84 -11.64
C TYR A 75 -22.65 -15.07 -10.14
N PHE A 76 -21.96 -14.33 -9.28
CA PHE A 76 -22.14 -14.47 -7.83
C PHE A 76 -23.54 -14.04 -7.37
N GLU A 77 -24.12 -13.01 -7.99
CA GLU A 77 -25.52 -12.63 -7.77
C GLU A 77 -26.50 -13.73 -8.18
N GLN A 78 -26.23 -14.40 -9.32
CA GLN A 78 -27.04 -15.54 -9.74
C GLN A 78 -26.88 -16.74 -8.79
N LEU A 79 -25.64 -17.06 -8.39
CA LEU A 79 -25.36 -18.17 -7.50
C LEU A 79 -26.06 -18.00 -6.14
N ALA A 80 -26.04 -16.79 -5.58
CA ALA A 80 -26.73 -16.48 -4.33
C ALA A 80 -28.27 -16.53 -4.44
N LYS A 81 -28.84 -16.39 -5.64
CA LYS A 81 -30.30 -16.51 -5.87
C LYS A 81 -30.76 -17.95 -5.93
N VAL A 82 -29.91 -18.87 -6.40
CA VAL A 82 -30.33 -20.25 -6.68
C VAL A 82 -29.83 -21.27 -5.67
N SER A 83 -28.85 -20.92 -4.81
CA SER A 83 -28.29 -21.82 -3.80
C SER A 83 -28.56 -21.31 -2.40
N ASP A 84 -29.13 -22.17 -1.55
CA ASP A 84 -29.33 -21.89 -0.12
C ASP A 84 -28.03 -21.99 0.71
N ARG A 85 -26.94 -22.44 0.09
CA ARG A 85 -25.58 -22.46 0.68
C ARG A 85 -24.79 -21.17 0.50
N VAL A 86 -25.32 -20.19 -0.23
CA VAL A 86 -24.57 -18.98 -0.65
C VAL A 86 -25.27 -17.71 -0.20
N GLN A 87 -24.54 -16.82 0.44
CA GLN A 87 -24.98 -15.46 0.72
C GLN A 87 -23.97 -14.48 0.12
N LEU A 88 -24.45 -13.41 -0.50
CA LEU A 88 -23.64 -12.36 -1.12
C LEU A 88 -23.86 -11.03 -0.39
N GLU A 89 -22.77 -10.34 -0.10
CA GLU A 89 -22.78 -8.98 0.44
C GLU A 89 -22.01 -8.06 -0.50
N HIS A 90 -22.60 -6.89 -0.84
CA HIS A 90 -21.89 -5.77 -1.47
C HIS A 90 -21.29 -4.96 -0.33
N ILE A 91 -19.96 -5.07 -0.11
CA ILE A 91 -19.28 -4.49 1.05
C ILE A 91 -18.79 -3.06 0.83
N GLY A 92 -18.80 -2.58 -0.41
CA GLY A 92 -18.35 -1.24 -0.80
C GLY A 92 -18.22 -1.10 -2.30
N GLN A 93 -17.52 -0.06 -2.71
CA GLN A 93 -17.18 0.23 -4.11
C GLN A 93 -15.72 0.66 -4.21
N SER A 94 -15.09 0.36 -5.35
CA SER A 94 -13.78 0.91 -5.70
C SER A 94 -13.88 2.38 -6.10
N TYR A 95 -12.73 3.05 -6.28
CA TYR A 95 -12.71 4.44 -6.78
C TYR A 95 -13.38 4.62 -8.17
N GLU A 96 -13.41 3.57 -9.00
CA GLU A 96 -14.09 3.60 -10.30
C GLU A 96 -15.56 3.14 -10.22
N GLY A 97 -16.11 3.00 -8.99
CA GLY A 97 -17.50 2.66 -8.74
C GLY A 97 -17.85 1.18 -8.94
N ARG A 98 -16.87 0.30 -9.04
CA ARG A 98 -17.11 -1.16 -9.15
C ARG A 98 -17.44 -1.74 -7.78
N PRO A 99 -18.45 -2.63 -7.68
CA PRO A 99 -18.83 -3.24 -6.41
C PRO A 99 -17.71 -4.15 -5.87
N LEU A 100 -17.46 -4.03 -4.58
CA LEU A 100 -16.64 -4.97 -3.80
C LEU A 100 -17.57 -6.01 -3.19
N LEU A 101 -17.26 -7.29 -3.37
CA LEU A 101 -18.11 -8.41 -2.98
C LEU A 101 -17.49 -9.21 -1.84
N LEU A 102 -18.35 -9.75 -0.99
CA LEU A 102 -18.00 -10.80 -0.06
C LEU A 102 -19.04 -11.91 -0.17
N VAL A 103 -18.57 -13.12 -0.49
CA VAL A 103 -19.42 -14.29 -0.68
C VAL A 103 -19.21 -15.25 0.48
N THR A 104 -20.26 -15.53 1.22
CA THR A 104 -20.23 -16.46 2.36
C THR A 104 -20.89 -17.78 1.94
N ILE A 105 -20.15 -18.89 2.06
CA ILE A 105 -20.63 -20.23 1.69
C ILE A 105 -20.51 -21.15 2.90
N SER A 106 -21.61 -21.81 3.25
CA SER A 106 -21.69 -22.78 4.34
C SER A 106 -22.95 -23.63 4.22
N SER A 107 -23.20 -24.56 5.16
CA SER A 107 -24.50 -25.23 5.23
C SER A 107 -25.64 -24.23 5.51
N PRO A 108 -26.88 -24.48 5.03
CA PRO A 108 -28.02 -23.61 5.31
C PRO A 108 -28.23 -23.36 6.80
N ALA A 109 -27.95 -24.37 7.64
CA ALA A 109 -28.03 -24.24 9.10
C ALA A 109 -27.01 -23.21 9.66
N ASN A 110 -25.77 -23.20 9.17
CA ASN A 110 -24.76 -22.21 9.56
C ASN A 110 -25.13 -20.82 9.07
N LEU A 111 -25.61 -20.70 7.82
CA LEU A 111 -26.01 -19.40 7.25
C LEU A 111 -27.21 -18.79 8.01
N ALA A 112 -28.17 -19.63 8.46
CA ALA A 112 -29.30 -19.17 9.27
C ALA A 112 -28.87 -18.57 10.63
N ARG A 113 -27.73 -19.00 11.19
CA ARG A 113 -27.18 -18.51 12.46
C ARG A 113 -25.91 -17.61 12.29
N ARG A 114 -25.68 -17.05 11.10
CA ARG A 114 -24.48 -16.31 10.74
C ARG A 114 -24.06 -15.28 11.79
N GLU A 115 -24.98 -14.45 12.26
CA GLU A 115 -24.69 -13.42 13.27
C GLU A 115 -24.27 -14.01 14.63
N SER A 116 -24.84 -15.15 15.02
CA SER A 116 -24.40 -15.91 16.19
C SER A 116 -22.97 -16.44 16.01
N ILE A 117 -22.64 -16.95 14.82
CA ILE A 117 -21.26 -17.38 14.51
C ILE A 117 -20.29 -16.20 14.60
N LYS A 118 -20.62 -15.03 14.03
CA LYS A 118 -19.78 -13.82 14.18
C LYS A 118 -19.59 -13.44 15.66
N ALA A 119 -20.61 -13.53 16.49
CA ALA A 119 -20.50 -13.32 17.93
C ALA A 119 -19.58 -14.34 18.62
N GLN A 120 -19.66 -15.61 18.23
CA GLN A 120 -18.74 -16.65 18.70
C GLN A 120 -17.29 -16.38 18.32
N ARG A 121 -17.04 -15.78 17.13
CA ARG A 121 -15.68 -15.37 16.71
C ARG A 121 -15.10 -14.30 17.64
N GLN A 122 -15.93 -13.36 18.13
CA GLN A 122 -15.48 -12.36 19.12
C GLN A 122 -15.06 -13.02 20.45
N GLN A 123 -15.67 -14.13 20.84
CA GLN A 123 -15.23 -14.89 22.03
C GLN A 123 -13.87 -15.57 21.85
N LEU A 124 -13.51 -15.97 20.62
CA LEU A 124 -12.18 -16.54 20.34
C LEU A 124 -11.06 -15.53 20.54
N VAL A 125 -11.28 -14.27 20.18
CA VAL A 125 -10.28 -13.19 20.32
C VAL A 125 -10.30 -12.53 21.70
N ASP A 126 -11.30 -12.79 22.53
CA ASP A 126 -11.29 -12.39 23.94
C ASP A 126 -10.50 -13.42 24.78
N PRO A 127 -9.33 -13.05 25.36
CA PRO A 127 -8.50 -13.99 26.14
C PRO A 127 -9.22 -14.60 27.36
N ALA A 128 -10.22 -13.92 27.90
CA ALA A 128 -10.96 -14.35 29.09
C ALA A 128 -12.12 -15.30 28.79
N ALA A 129 -12.71 -15.24 27.57
CA ALA A 129 -13.84 -16.06 27.21
C ALA A 129 -13.43 -17.52 26.91
N PRO A 130 -14.31 -18.52 27.10
CA PRO A 130 -14.05 -19.91 26.69
C PRO A 130 -14.04 -20.03 25.14
N ILE A 131 -13.45 -21.09 24.62
CA ILE A 131 -13.59 -21.49 23.20
C ILE A 131 -15.03 -21.95 22.97
N PRO A 132 -15.80 -21.43 21.99
CA PRO A 132 -17.14 -21.87 21.70
C PRO A 132 -17.14 -23.31 21.18
N ALA A 133 -17.96 -24.18 21.74
CA ALA A 133 -17.97 -25.61 21.44
C ALA A 133 -18.53 -25.96 20.05
N ASP A 134 -19.49 -25.17 19.55
CA ASP A 134 -20.26 -25.44 18.32
C ASP A 134 -19.93 -24.45 17.18
N ALA A 135 -18.86 -23.64 17.31
CA ALA A 135 -18.45 -22.72 16.28
C ALA A 135 -17.83 -23.46 15.07
N PRO A 136 -18.22 -23.14 13.84
CA PRO A 136 -17.50 -23.61 12.66
C PRO A 136 -16.15 -22.89 12.51
N ALA A 137 -15.18 -23.52 11.84
CA ALA A 137 -13.99 -22.84 11.38
C ALA A 137 -14.36 -21.77 10.35
N VAL A 138 -13.51 -20.75 10.20
CA VAL A 138 -13.66 -19.73 9.14
C VAL A 138 -12.42 -19.76 8.26
N ALA A 139 -12.62 -20.07 6.97
CA ALA A 139 -11.62 -19.99 5.93
C ALA A 139 -11.92 -18.79 5.02
N TRP A 140 -11.00 -17.85 4.92
CA TRP A 140 -11.11 -16.69 4.02
C TRP A 140 -10.21 -16.89 2.81
N LEU A 141 -10.80 -16.91 1.63
CA LEU A 141 -10.12 -17.05 0.35
C LEU A 141 -10.13 -15.71 -0.36
N ALA A 142 -8.97 -15.04 -0.36
CA ALA A 142 -8.78 -13.68 -0.85
C ALA A 142 -8.13 -13.70 -2.23
N TYR A 143 -8.88 -13.38 -3.28
CA TYR A 143 -8.43 -13.47 -4.66
C TYR A 143 -8.19 -12.11 -5.29
N SER A 144 -7.24 -12.04 -6.24
CA SER A 144 -7.01 -10.90 -7.15
C SER A 144 -6.86 -9.55 -6.43
N VAL A 145 -6.03 -9.50 -5.39
CA VAL A 145 -5.58 -8.23 -4.79
C VAL A 145 -4.74 -7.44 -5.81
N HIS A 146 -3.98 -8.15 -6.65
CA HIS A 146 -3.42 -7.62 -7.89
C HIS A 146 -4.35 -8.02 -9.04
N GLY A 147 -4.91 -7.03 -9.74
CA GLY A 147 -5.97 -7.27 -10.71
C GLY A 147 -5.52 -8.05 -11.96
N ASN A 148 -4.22 -8.00 -12.31
CA ASN A 148 -3.65 -8.75 -13.44
C ASN A 148 -3.18 -10.17 -13.08
N GLU A 149 -3.36 -10.59 -11.84
CA GLU A 149 -3.14 -11.96 -11.37
C GLU A 149 -4.49 -12.70 -11.44
N THR A 150 -4.89 -13.01 -12.66
CA THR A 150 -6.30 -13.28 -13.00
C THR A 150 -6.78 -14.68 -12.73
N SER A 151 -5.90 -15.68 -12.64
CA SER A 151 -6.29 -17.08 -12.38
C SER A 151 -7.04 -17.25 -11.05
N GLY A 152 -6.68 -16.45 -10.03
CA GLY A 152 -7.36 -16.45 -8.76
C GLY A 152 -8.86 -16.11 -8.88
N GLY A 153 -9.22 -15.04 -9.60
CA GLY A 153 -10.62 -14.66 -9.78
C GLY A 153 -11.44 -15.66 -10.60
N GLU A 154 -10.81 -16.35 -11.57
CA GLU A 154 -11.45 -17.48 -12.27
C GLU A 154 -11.64 -18.68 -11.33
N ALA A 155 -10.62 -18.99 -10.52
CA ALA A 155 -10.72 -20.04 -9.50
C ALA A 155 -11.79 -19.74 -8.44
N ALA A 156 -12.01 -18.46 -8.09
CA ALA A 156 -13.08 -18.06 -7.19
C ALA A 156 -14.47 -18.47 -7.70
N LEU A 157 -14.74 -18.33 -9.02
CA LEU A 157 -15.98 -18.77 -9.64
C LEU A 157 -16.17 -20.28 -9.49
N LEU A 158 -15.12 -21.06 -9.78
CA LEU A 158 -15.13 -22.51 -9.70
C LEU A 158 -15.23 -23.02 -8.26
N THR A 159 -14.49 -22.39 -7.32
CA THR A 159 -14.54 -22.73 -5.89
C THR A 159 -15.95 -22.53 -5.34
N ALA A 160 -16.55 -21.37 -5.62
CA ALA A 160 -17.91 -21.08 -5.17
C ALA A 160 -18.94 -22.04 -5.79
N TYR A 161 -18.84 -22.31 -7.08
CA TYR A 161 -19.72 -23.27 -7.75
C TYR A 161 -19.60 -24.67 -7.15
N TYR A 162 -18.36 -25.18 -6.98
CA TYR A 162 -18.15 -26.51 -6.41
C TYR A 162 -18.74 -26.63 -5.01
N LEU A 163 -18.49 -25.67 -4.12
CA LEU A 163 -19.03 -25.67 -2.75
C LEU A 163 -20.57 -25.54 -2.73
N ALA A 164 -21.12 -24.74 -3.65
CA ALA A 164 -22.58 -24.54 -3.74
C ALA A 164 -23.32 -25.76 -4.32
N ALA A 165 -22.75 -26.38 -5.36
CA ALA A 165 -23.42 -27.41 -6.16
C ALA A 165 -23.05 -28.84 -5.77
N SER A 166 -21.94 -29.10 -5.08
CA SER A 166 -21.48 -30.46 -4.76
C SER A 166 -22.46 -31.16 -3.82
N GLN A 167 -22.83 -32.38 -4.21
CA GLN A 167 -23.67 -33.32 -3.46
C GLN A 167 -22.83 -34.39 -2.73
N ASP A 168 -21.52 -34.25 -2.70
CA ASP A 168 -20.61 -35.20 -2.08
C ASP A 168 -20.64 -35.06 -0.55
N ALA A 169 -20.60 -36.19 0.14
CA ALA A 169 -20.60 -36.21 1.62
C ALA A 169 -19.41 -35.41 2.22
N GLN A 170 -18.27 -35.42 1.56
CA GLN A 170 -17.10 -34.65 2.01
C GLN A 170 -17.37 -33.16 1.98
N THR A 171 -17.93 -32.63 0.87
CA THR A 171 -18.28 -31.20 0.78
C THR A 171 -19.36 -30.83 1.80
N GLN A 172 -20.37 -31.69 1.99
CA GLN A 172 -21.37 -31.47 3.03
C GLN A 172 -20.72 -31.38 4.43
N HIS A 173 -19.79 -32.30 4.73
CA HIS A 173 -19.04 -32.28 6.00
C HIS A 173 -18.24 -30.98 6.17
N TRP A 174 -17.60 -30.47 5.10
CA TRP A 174 -16.90 -29.21 5.16
C TRP A 174 -17.84 -28.05 5.48
N LEU A 175 -18.97 -27.97 4.79
CA LEU A 175 -19.93 -26.86 4.95
C LEU A 175 -20.64 -26.90 6.33
N ASP A 176 -20.81 -28.06 6.92
CA ASP A 176 -21.37 -28.20 8.28
C ASP A 176 -20.37 -27.72 9.35
N ASN A 177 -19.06 -27.82 9.09
CA ASN A 177 -17.99 -27.51 10.03
C ASN A 177 -17.20 -26.22 9.73
N ALA A 178 -17.45 -25.59 8.57
CA ALA A 178 -16.79 -24.35 8.20
C ALA A 178 -17.74 -23.32 7.59
N VAL A 179 -17.36 -22.06 7.73
CA VAL A 179 -17.83 -20.96 6.90
C VAL A 179 -16.68 -20.57 5.98
N VAL A 180 -16.92 -20.64 4.67
CA VAL A 180 -15.97 -20.18 3.65
C VAL A 180 -16.36 -18.78 3.22
N VAL A 181 -15.46 -17.84 3.41
CA VAL A 181 -15.61 -16.45 2.98
C VAL A 181 -14.74 -16.25 1.74
N ILE A 182 -15.33 -15.89 0.62
CA ILE A 182 -14.63 -15.62 -0.64
C ILE A 182 -14.69 -14.12 -0.93
N ASP A 183 -13.52 -13.49 -1.09
CA ASP A 183 -13.35 -12.18 -1.67
C ASP A 183 -12.84 -12.38 -3.11
N PRO A 184 -13.74 -12.37 -4.11
CA PRO A 184 -13.42 -12.91 -5.43
C PRO A 184 -12.55 -12.00 -6.29
N ALA A 185 -12.52 -10.70 -5.99
CA ALA A 185 -11.74 -9.71 -6.72
C ALA A 185 -11.51 -8.46 -5.85
N GLN A 186 -10.46 -8.50 -5.04
CA GLN A 186 -10.12 -7.40 -4.13
C GLN A 186 -9.77 -6.10 -4.85
N ASN A 187 -9.30 -6.19 -6.10
CA ASN A 187 -8.95 -5.07 -6.97
C ASN A 187 -9.72 -5.14 -8.30
N PRO A 188 -11.00 -4.74 -8.31
CA PRO A 188 -11.82 -4.82 -9.51
C PRO A 188 -11.38 -3.85 -10.62
N ASP A 189 -10.78 -2.70 -10.28
CA ASP A 189 -10.30 -1.71 -11.24
C ASP A 189 -9.11 -2.26 -12.04
N GLY A 190 -8.14 -2.84 -11.33
CA GLY A 190 -7.00 -3.51 -11.94
C GLY A 190 -7.38 -4.73 -12.75
N ARG A 191 -8.33 -5.54 -12.24
CA ARG A 191 -8.83 -6.73 -12.92
C ARG A 191 -9.45 -6.38 -14.27
N ASP A 192 -10.29 -5.36 -14.34
CA ASP A 192 -10.91 -4.97 -15.60
C ASP A 192 -9.89 -4.40 -16.60
N ARG A 193 -8.86 -3.69 -16.13
CA ARG A 193 -7.75 -3.27 -17.00
C ARG A 193 -7.08 -4.47 -17.66
N ALA A 194 -6.67 -5.46 -16.87
CA ALA A 194 -6.03 -6.68 -17.36
C ALA A 194 -6.96 -7.49 -18.27
N ALA A 195 -8.18 -7.78 -17.84
CA ALA A 195 -9.13 -8.58 -18.60
C ALA A 195 -9.47 -7.94 -19.95
N ASN A 196 -9.66 -6.63 -19.99
CA ASN A 196 -9.94 -5.94 -21.26
C ASN A 196 -8.72 -5.97 -22.20
N TRP A 197 -7.50 -5.82 -21.66
CA TRP A 197 -6.28 -5.89 -22.46
C TRP A 197 -6.09 -7.27 -23.07
N HIS A 198 -6.02 -8.32 -22.26
CA HIS A 198 -5.80 -9.69 -22.74
C HIS A 198 -6.89 -10.15 -23.70
N ASN A 199 -8.16 -9.89 -23.41
CA ASN A 199 -9.26 -10.25 -24.30
C ASN A 199 -9.27 -9.47 -25.62
N ALA A 200 -8.75 -8.24 -25.64
CA ALA A 200 -8.70 -7.42 -26.86
C ALA A 200 -7.58 -7.87 -27.82
N TRP A 201 -6.51 -8.48 -27.30
CA TRP A 201 -5.34 -8.88 -28.07
C TRP A 201 -5.18 -10.39 -28.20
N GLY A 202 -5.98 -11.18 -27.49
CA GLY A 202 -5.97 -12.64 -27.59
C GLY A 202 -6.31 -13.14 -28.98
N SER A 203 -5.50 -14.05 -29.50
CA SER A 203 -5.64 -14.65 -30.81
C SER A 203 -6.41 -15.98 -30.75
N SER A 204 -6.98 -16.43 -31.87
CA SER A 204 -7.58 -17.75 -32.01
C SER A 204 -7.06 -18.46 -33.29
N PRO A 205 -6.16 -19.46 -33.17
CA PRO A 205 -5.64 -20.06 -31.94
C PRO A 205 -4.74 -19.09 -31.13
N ALA A 206 -4.62 -19.32 -29.82
CA ALA A 206 -3.84 -18.48 -28.91
C ALA A 206 -2.33 -18.52 -29.29
N SER A 207 -1.67 -17.38 -29.20
CA SER A 207 -0.21 -17.26 -29.40
C SER A 207 0.51 -17.55 -28.07
N SER A 208 1.59 -18.34 -28.11
CA SER A 208 2.43 -18.57 -26.92
C SER A 208 3.69 -17.72 -26.90
N ASP A 209 3.91 -16.86 -27.90
CA ASP A 209 5.10 -16.02 -28.03
C ASP A 209 5.11 -14.97 -26.88
N PRO A 210 6.11 -14.98 -25.99
CA PRO A 210 6.18 -14.00 -24.89
C PRO A 210 6.26 -12.53 -25.33
N ALA A 211 6.63 -12.26 -26.58
CA ALA A 211 6.66 -10.93 -27.15
C ALA A 211 5.31 -10.49 -27.74
N ASP A 212 4.31 -11.38 -27.78
CA ASP A 212 2.98 -11.03 -28.26
C ASP A 212 2.36 -9.93 -27.38
N ARG A 213 1.66 -9.00 -28.02
CA ARG A 213 1.02 -7.88 -27.36
C ARG A 213 0.02 -8.29 -26.28
N GLU A 214 -0.59 -9.46 -26.40
CA GLU A 214 -1.46 -10.03 -25.38
C GLU A 214 -0.75 -10.11 -24.02
N HIS A 215 0.54 -10.53 -24.00
CA HIS A 215 1.32 -10.77 -22.79
C HIS A 215 1.97 -9.52 -22.18
N VAL A 216 1.94 -8.39 -22.89
CA VAL A 216 2.61 -7.14 -22.49
C VAL A 216 1.59 -6.05 -22.20
N GLU A 217 1.18 -5.93 -20.94
CA GLU A 217 0.26 -4.87 -20.49
C GLU A 217 0.92 -3.50 -20.63
N PRO A 218 0.20 -2.48 -21.13
CA PRO A 218 0.71 -1.11 -21.13
C PRO A 218 0.69 -0.52 -19.70
N PHE A 219 1.45 0.54 -19.48
CA PHE A 219 1.36 1.32 -18.24
C PHE A 219 -0.10 1.74 -17.97
N PRO A 220 -0.60 1.62 -16.72
CA PRO A 220 0.09 1.18 -15.51
C PRO A 220 -0.01 -0.33 -15.24
N GLY A 221 -0.59 -1.11 -16.15
CA GLY A 221 -0.95 -2.50 -15.95
C GLY A 221 -2.14 -2.71 -15.03
N GLY A 222 -2.53 -3.96 -14.84
CA GLY A 222 -3.66 -4.35 -13.98
C GLY A 222 -3.29 -4.60 -12.52
N ARG A 223 -2.01 -4.52 -12.11
CA ARG A 223 -1.60 -4.79 -10.73
C ARG A 223 -2.27 -3.86 -9.71
N PHE A 224 -2.31 -2.58 -10.00
CA PHE A 224 -2.67 -1.52 -9.07
C PHE A 224 -4.15 -1.12 -9.19
N ASN A 225 -4.71 -0.51 -8.11
CA ASN A 225 -6.05 0.08 -8.15
C ASN A 225 -6.09 1.39 -8.97
N HIS A 226 -7.16 2.18 -8.86
CA HIS A 226 -7.33 3.46 -9.57
C HIS A 226 -6.15 4.43 -9.35
N TYR A 227 -5.77 4.68 -8.09
CA TYR A 227 -4.65 5.58 -7.75
C TYR A 227 -3.29 4.91 -7.79
N LEU A 228 -3.16 3.81 -8.49
CA LEU A 228 -1.91 3.06 -8.64
C LEU A 228 -1.33 2.60 -7.30
N THR A 229 -2.21 2.23 -6.36
CA THR A 229 -1.83 1.62 -5.08
C THR A 229 -1.73 0.12 -5.24
N ASP A 230 -0.65 -0.46 -4.72
CA ASP A 230 -0.59 -1.89 -4.42
C ASP A 230 -1.44 -2.16 -3.18
N LEU A 231 -2.62 -2.74 -3.35
CA LEU A 231 -3.55 -3.02 -2.25
C LEU A 231 -3.01 -4.07 -1.28
N ASN A 232 -2.02 -4.89 -1.72
CA ASN A 232 -1.30 -5.80 -0.83
C ASN A 232 -0.16 -5.12 -0.05
N ARG A 233 -0.19 -3.80 0.07
CA ARG A 233 0.65 -2.96 0.94
C ARG A 233 -0.18 -2.05 1.83
N ASP A 234 -1.51 -2.17 1.78
CA ASP A 234 -2.43 -1.22 2.43
C ASP A 234 -3.21 -1.82 3.63
N TRP A 235 -2.98 -3.10 3.97
CA TRP A 235 -3.71 -3.75 5.06
C TRP A 235 -3.51 -3.08 6.42
N LEU A 236 -2.30 -2.60 6.73
CA LEU A 236 -2.01 -1.87 7.97
C LEU A 236 -2.38 -0.39 7.89
N ALA A 237 -2.10 0.25 6.74
CA ALA A 237 -2.32 1.68 6.58
C ALA A 237 -3.80 2.05 6.38
N ILE A 238 -4.58 1.17 5.75
CA ILE A 238 -6.00 1.39 5.38
C ILE A 238 -6.16 2.76 4.67
N GLY A 239 -5.24 3.07 3.76
CA GLY A 239 -5.21 4.34 3.04
C GLY A 239 -6.23 4.42 1.91
N GLN A 240 -6.72 3.25 1.44
CA GLN A 240 -7.58 3.13 0.27
C GLN A 240 -9.02 2.76 0.64
N GLU A 241 -9.98 3.26 -0.16
CA GLU A 241 -11.40 2.92 0.01
C GLU A 241 -11.68 1.43 -0.23
N ASP A 242 -10.89 0.79 -1.09
CA ASP A 242 -10.98 -0.66 -1.37
C ASP A 242 -10.62 -1.52 -0.13
N THR A 243 -9.76 -1.04 0.76
CA THR A 243 -9.23 -1.81 1.89
C THR A 243 -10.14 -1.76 3.11
N ARG A 244 -10.73 -0.59 3.43
CA ARG A 244 -11.52 -0.42 4.66
C ARG A 244 -12.69 -1.40 4.80
N PRO A 245 -13.52 -1.64 3.78
CA PRO A 245 -14.62 -2.62 3.91
C PRO A 245 -14.12 -4.02 4.23
N LYS A 246 -13.00 -4.45 3.63
CA LYS A 246 -12.37 -5.76 3.91
C LYS A 246 -11.97 -5.88 5.38
N ILE A 247 -11.24 -4.90 5.90
CA ILE A 247 -10.79 -4.88 7.31
C ILE A 247 -11.98 -4.93 8.27
N ASN A 248 -13.05 -4.20 7.98
CA ASN A 248 -14.26 -4.22 8.79
C ASN A 248 -14.89 -5.63 8.85
N HIS A 249 -14.97 -6.32 7.72
CA HIS A 249 -15.52 -7.68 7.65
C HIS A 249 -14.56 -8.73 8.20
N PHE A 250 -13.24 -8.54 8.01
CA PHE A 250 -12.20 -9.36 8.66
C PHE A 250 -12.41 -9.39 10.17
N HIS A 251 -12.63 -8.26 10.81
CA HIS A 251 -12.87 -8.17 12.25
C HIS A 251 -14.27 -8.61 12.71
N GLN A 252 -15.20 -8.86 11.80
CA GLN A 252 -16.44 -9.55 12.11
C GLN A 252 -16.24 -11.07 12.10
N TRP A 253 -15.50 -11.58 11.13
CA TRP A 253 -15.29 -12.99 10.93
C TRP A 253 -14.11 -13.58 11.70
N TYR A 254 -13.05 -12.81 11.93
CA TYR A 254 -11.79 -13.29 12.52
C TYR A 254 -11.43 -14.69 12.01
N PRO A 255 -11.03 -14.84 10.72
CA PRO A 255 -10.80 -16.14 10.12
C PRO A 255 -9.74 -16.93 10.88
N ASN A 256 -9.81 -18.25 10.81
CA ASN A 256 -8.77 -19.14 11.31
C ASN A 256 -7.67 -19.34 10.28
N VAL A 257 -8.04 -19.34 9.01
CA VAL A 257 -7.16 -19.47 7.85
C VAL A 257 -7.51 -18.39 6.84
N GLN A 258 -6.51 -17.69 6.34
CA GLN A 258 -6.67 -16.77 5.20
C GLN A 258 -5.62 -17.09 4.14
N ILE A 259 -6.07 -17.25 2.90
CA ILE A 259 -5.21 -17.50 1.75
C ILE A 259 -5.24 -16.26 0.85
N ASP A 260 -4.08 -15.71 0.58
CA ASP A 260 -3.87 -14.58 -0.32
C ASP A 260 -3.33 -15.10 -1.66
N PHE A 261 -4.18 -15.09 -2.70
CA PHE A 261 -3.92 -15.72 -3.98
C PHE A 261 -3.23 -14.77 -4.95
N HIS A 262 -2.04 -15.16 -5.39
CA HIS A 262 -1.15 -14.37 -6.26
C HIS A 262 -0.66 -15.12 -7.48
N GLU A 263 0.07 -14.38 -8.35
CA GLU A 263 0.79 -14.93 -9.50
C GLU A 263 2.20 -14.37 -9.61
N MET A 264 3.14 -15.24 -9.92
CA MET A 264 4.56 -14.94 -10.21
C MET A 264 4.81 -14.79 -11.72
N GLY A 265 6.08 -14.61 -12.10
CA GLY A 265 6.52 -14.66 -13.49
C GLY A 265 6.30 -16.04 -14.11
N LYS A 266 6.14 -16.07 -15.45
CA LYS A 266 5.84 -17.27 -16.26
C LYS A 266 6.85 -18.42 -16.11
N ASP A 267 8.10 -18.12 -15.79
CA ASP A 267 9.20 -19.09 -15.67
C ASP A 267 9.30 -19.72 -14.29
N SER A 268 8.36 -19.42 -13.38
CA SER A 268 8.25 -20.04 -12.06
C SER A 268 7.37 -21.30 -12.10
N THR A 269 7.06 -21.85 -10.92
CA THR A 269 6.12 -22.98 -10.78
C THR A 269 4.96 -22.55 -9.87
N TYR A 270 4.73 -23.23 -8.75
CA TYR A 270 3.80 -22.80 -7.72
C TYR A 270 4.55 -22.60 -6.40
N TYR A 271 4.21 -21.55 -5.66
CA TYR A 271 4.73 -21.32 -4.32
C TYR A 271 3.58 -21.28 -3.31
N PHE A 272 3.83 -21.76 -2.11
CA PHE A 272 2.98 -21.53 -0.93
C PHE A 272 3.87 -21.48 0.33
N GLU A 273 3.46 -20.71 1.32
CA GLU A 273 4.16 -20.65 2.59
C GLU A 273 4.23 -22.02 3.30
N PRO A 274 5.22 -22.26 4.16
CA PRO A 274 5.93 -21.29 5.00
C PRO A 274 7.01 -20.50 4.28
N SER A 275 7.27 -19.31 4.81
CA SER A 275 8.43 -18.47 4.47
C SER A 275 9.73 -19.09 5.05
N PRO A 276 10.93 -18.64 4.60
CA PRO A 276 12.17 -18.90 5.31
C PRO A 276 12.11 -18.41 6.76
N GLU A 277 12.62 -19.19 7.72
CA GLU A 277 12.59 -18.83 9.16
C GLU A 277 13.25 -17.46 9.45
N SER A 278 14.28 -17.07 8.69
CA SER A 278 14.93 -15.76 8.79
C SER A 278 14.07 -14.58 8.35
N MET A 279 12.97 -14.83 7.64
CA MET A 279 12.05 -13.81 7.08
C MET A 279 10.71 -13.75 7.83
N GLU A 280 10.62 -14.37 8.99
CA GLU A 280 9.45 -14.34 9.85
C GLU A 280 9.46 -13.12 10.79
N SER A 281 8.29 -12.60 11.11
CA SER A 281 8.16 -11.46 12.01
C SER A 281 8.60 -11.80 13.43
N PRO A 282 9.54 -11.04 14.04
CA PRO A 282 9.96 -11.25 15.43
C PRO A 282 8.88 -10.88 16.45
N LEU A 283 7.81 -10.22 16.04
CA LEU A 283 6.67 -9.85 16.89
C LEU A 283 5.68 -10.99 17.05
N LEU A 284 5.67 -11.95 16.13
CA LEU A 284 4.76 -13.07 16.12
C LEU A 284 5.31 -14.26 16.94
N PRO A 285 4.43 -15.05 17.58
CA PRO A 285 4.87 -16.24 18.28
C PRO A 285 5.26 -17.34 17.27
N LYS A 286 6.25 -18.15 17.60
CA LYS A 286 6.69 -19.30 16.75
C LYS A 286 5.56 -20.25 16.38
N SER A 287 4.50 -20.33 17.21
CA SER A 287 3.30 -21.16 16.92
C SER A 287 2.56 -20.72 15.67
N SER A 288 2.59 -19.44 15.28
CA SER A 288 1.98 -18.96 14.01
C SER A 288 2.68 -19.61 12.82
N PHE A 289 4.01 -19.60 12.79
CA PHE A 289 4.78 -20.19 11.68
C PHE A 289 4.72 -21.72 11.67
N GLN A 290 4.66 -22.37 12.85
CA GLN A 290 4.40 -23.81 12.93
C GLN A 290 3.05 -24.19 12.33
N ALA A 291 2.05 -23.33 12.44
CA ALA A 291 0.74 -23.55 11.85
C ALA A 291 0.77 -23.43 10.31
N ASN A 292 1.61 -22.55 9.75
CA ASN A 292 1.83 -22.49 8.29
C ASN A 292 2.43 -23.82 7.78
N HIS A 293 3.46 -24.36 8.45
CA HIS A 293 4.05 -25.65 8.10
C HIS A 293 3.01 -26.78 8.14
N TRP A 294 2.10 -26.71 9.10
CA TRP A 294 1.04 -27.69 9.21
C TRP A 294 0.03 -27.58 8.05
N LEU A 295 -0.43 -26.39 7.68
CA LEU A 295 -1.38 -26.16 6.59
C LEU A 295 -0.76 -26.50 5.23
N ALA A 296 0.53 -26.23 5.04
CA ALA A 296 1.30 -26.53 3.83
C ALA A 296 1.18 -28.00 3.39
N ARG A 297 0.98 -28.95 4.32
CA ARG A 297 0.79 -30.37 3.98
C ARG A 297 -0.44 -30.62 3.12
N PHE A 298 -1.52 -29.87 3.34
CA PHE A 298 -2.74 -29.99 2.54
C PHE A 298 -2.54 -29.41 1.15
N HIS A 299 -1.79 -28.33 1.04
CA HIS A 299 -1.44 -27.71 -0.25
C HIS A 299 -0.52 -28.63 -1.06
N ALA A 300 0.53 -29.19 -0.44
CA ALA A 300 1.42 -30.14 -1.08
C ALA A 300 0.65 -31.34 -1.62
N GLN A 301 -0.20 -31.97 -0.79
CA GLN A 301 -1.02 -33.12 -1.21
C GLN A 301 -1.93 -32.79 -2.42
N ALA A 302 -2.48 -31.57 -2.47
CA ALA A 302 -3.36 -31.17 -3.57
C ALA A 302 -2.56 -31.02 -4.87
N LEU A 303 -1.38 -30.40 -4.85
CA LEU A 303 -0.53 -30.22 -6.02
C LEU A 303 0.15 -31.53 -6.46
N ASP A 304 0.56 -32.39 -5.51
CA ASP A 304 1.07 -33.74 -5.79
C ASP A 304 0.03 -34.57 -6.57
N ALA A 305 -1.23 -34.51 -6.17
CA ALA A 305 -2.31 -35.21 -6.85
C ALA A 305 -2.55 -34.71 -8.30
N LEU A 306 -2.21 -33.43 -8.57
CA LEU A 306 -2.29 -32.84 -9.90
C LEU A 306 -1.00 -33.02 -10.71
N GLY A 307 0.11 -33.46 -10.10
CA GLY A 307 1.42 -33.52 -10.71
C GLY A 307 2.01 -32.13 -10.99
N SER A 308 1.57 -31.10 -10.28
CA SER A 308 2.07 -29.73 -10.42
C SER A 308 3.34 -29.50 -9.62
N LEU A 309 4.35 -28.88 -10.22
CA LEU A 309 5.60 -28.53 -9.53
C LEU A 309 5.37 -27.35 -8.58
N TYR A 310 5.98 -27.41 -7.40
CA TYR A 310 5.91 -26.36 -6.40
C TYR A 310 7.18 -26.28 -5.55
N TYR A 311 7.31 -25.19 -4.79
CA TYR A 311 8.35 -25.00 -3.79
C TYR A 311 7.83 -24.18 -2.60
N THR A 312 8.57 -24.23 -1.48
CA THR A 312 8.27 -23.53 -0.24
C THR A 312 9.55 -23.26 0.53
N GLY A 313 9.56 -22.31 1.47
CA GLY A 313 10.72 -22.07 2.35
C GLY A 313 11.90 -21.33 1.71
N GLU A 314 11.76 -20.77 0.52
CA GLU A 314 12.89 -20.19 -0.22
C GLU A 314 12.75 -18.69 -0.51
N THR A 315 11.53 -18.19 -0.63
CA THR A 315 11.25 -16.80 -1.00
C THR A 315 10.05 -16.28 -0.24
N PHE A 316 9.74 -14.99 -0.45
CA PHE A 316 8.69 -14.24 0.23
C PHE A 316 8.90 -14.18 1.74
N ASP A 317 8.39 -13.12 2.36
CA ASP A 317 8.48 -12.94 3.81
C ASP A 317 7.09 -12.95 4.44
N ASN A 318 7.05 -13.41 5.70
CA ASN A 318 5.92 -13.27 6.60
C ASN A 318 6.30 -12.32 7.75
N PHE A 319 6.77 -11.13 7.37
CA PHE A 319 7.41 -10.17 8.28
C PHE A 319 6.49 -9.01 8.64
N SER A 320 5.85 -8.41 7.66
CA SER A 320 5.14 -7.15 7.83
C SER A 320 3.62 -7.28 7.76
N PRO A 321 2.85 -6.73 8.73
CA PRO A 321 1.39 -6.74 8.71
C PRO A 321 0.75 -5.88 7.61
N ILE A 322 1.55 -5.39 6.65
CA ILE A 322 1.04 -4.66 5.48
C ILE A 322 0.47 -5.58 4.40
N PHE A 323 0.79 -6.89 4.46
CA PHE A 323 0.37 -7.91 3.50
C PHE A 323 -0.91 -8.62 3.92
N GLY A 324 -1.68 -9.07 2.93
CA GLY A 324 -2.90 -9.85 3.14
C GLY A 324 -2.66 -11.23 3.75
N SER A 325 -1.47 -11.79 3.63
CA SER A 325 -1.05 -13.03 4.29
C SER A 325 -0.59 -12.81 5.73
N THR A 326 0.23 -11.79 6.00
CA THR A 326 0.80 -11.57 7.34
C THR A 326 -0.16 -10.84 8.29
N TYR A 327 -1.03 -9.98 7.79
CA TYR A 327 -2.02 -9.28 8.62
C TYR A 327 -2.89 -10.24 9.47
N PRO A 328 -3.39 -11.35 8.90
CA PRO A 328 -4.14 -12.35 9.69
C PRO A 328 -3.33 -12.98 10.83
N ASP A 329 -2.01 -13.17 10.66
CA ASP A 329 -1.15 -13.72 11.71
C ASP A 329 -1.06 -12.80 12.92
N PHE A 330 -1.12 -11.46 12.73
CA PHE A 330 -1.24 -10.48 13.80
C PHE A 330 -2.61 -10.52 14.51
N HIS A 331 -3.51 -11.41 14.07
CA HIS A 331 -4.83 -11.66 14.66
C HIS A 331 -5.03 -13.14 15.02
N GLY A 332 -3.95 -13.90 15.09
CA GLY A 332 -3.94 -15.30 15.51
C GLY A 332 -4.55 -16.27 14.50
N ALA A 333 -4.70 -15.85 13.25
CA ALA A 333 -5.03 -16.75 12.14
C ALA A 333 -3.77 -17.43 11.58
N VAL A 334 -3.95 -18.30 10.59
CA VAL A 334 -2.90 -18.80 9.71
C VAL A 334 -3.06 -18.09 8.38
N GLY A 335 -2.27 -17.06 8.17
CA GLY A 335 -2.20 -16.36 6.90
C GLY A 335 -1.22 -17.05 5.95
N VAL A 336 -1.52 -17.14 4.67
CA VAL A 336 -0.69 -17.83 3.69
C VAL A 336 -0.68 -17.09 2.36
N THR A 337 0.49 -16.72 1.87
CA THR A 337 0.71 -16.35 0.48
C THR A 337 0.79 -17.60 -0.38
N VAL A 338 0.04 -17.63 -1.48
CA VAL A 338 0.18 -18.63 -2.54
C VAL A 338 0.40 -17.93 -3.87
N GLU A 339 1.35 -18.45 -4.68
CA GLU A 339 1.84 -17.80 -5.89
C GLU A 339 1.90 -18.81 -7.05
N GLN A 340 1.08 -18.60 -8.07
CA GLN A 340 1.06 -19.39 -9.29
C GLN A 340 1.90 -18.72 -10.38
N ALA A 341 2.67 -19.48 -11.16
CA ALA A 341 3.25 -18.94 -12.38
C ALA A 341 2.15 -18.40 -13.32
N SER A 342 2.30 -17.17 -13.83
CA SER A 342 1.29 -16.50 -14.64
C SER A 342 1.48 -16.73 -16.12
N SER A 343 0.42 -17.13 -16.83
CA SER A 343 0.43 -17.23 -18.29
C SER A 343 0.34 -15.87 -18.99
N ARG A 344 -0.08 -14.83 -18.28
CA ARG A 344 -0.25 -13.48 -18.84
C ARG A 344 -0.92 -13.44 -20.21
N GLY A 345 -1.99 -14.20 -20.38
CA GLY A 345 -2.69 -14.52 -21.60
C GLY A 345 -3.20 -15.95 -21.51
N LEU A 346 -3.75 -16.49 -22.61
CA LEU A 346 -4.32 -17.83 -22.61
C LEU A 346 -3.25 -18.93 -22.61
N VAL A 347 -2.09 -18.66 -23.19
CA VAL A 347 -0.93 -19.58 -23.19
C VAL A 347 0.34 -18.76 -23.40
N GLN A 348 1.39 -19.05 -22.63
CA GLN A 348 2.69 -18.40 -22.83
C GLN A 348 3.83 -19.41 -22.74
N GLU A 349 4.84 -19.28 -23.62
CA GLU A 349 6.07 -20.07 -23.56
C GLU A 349 6.85 -19.76 -22.28
N SER A 350 7.26 -20.79 -21.55
CA SER A 350 8.08 -20.68 -20.35
C SER A 350 9.24 -21.67 -20.38
N VAL A 351 10.20 -21.55 -19.46
CA VAL A 351 11.29 -22.53 -19.30
C VAL A 351 10.78 -23.92 -18.93
N ASN A 352 9.55 -24.03 -18.41
CA ASN A 352 8.89 -25.28 -18.05
C ASN A 352 7.96 -25.79 -19.16
N GLY A 353 8.01 -25.20 -20.36
CA GLY A 353 7.10 -25.48 -21.47
C GLY A 353 5.90 -24.52 -21.54
N PRO A 354 4.95 -24.75 -22.46
CA PRO A 354 3.78 -23.88 -22.61
C PRO A 354 2.93 -23.84 -21.33
N LEU A 355 2.78 -22.64 -20.75
CA LEU A 355 1.97 -22.41 -19.56
C LEU A 355 0.56 -21.97 -19.99
N HIS A 356 -0.43 -22.80 -19.70
CA HIS A 356 -1.83 -22.57 -20.06
C HIS A 356 -2.62 -21.93 -18.91
N PHE A 357 -3.50 -20.99 -19.23
CA PHE A 357 -4.32 -20.27 -18.24
C PHE A 357 -5.26 -21.20 -17.46
N ASP A 358 -5.89 -22.15 -18.13
CA ASP A 358 -6.73 -23.15 -17.49
C ASP A 358 -5.98 -24.02 -16.46
N PHE A 359 -4.70 -24.34 -16.72
CA PHE A 359 -3.84 -25.02 -15.76
C PHE A 359 -3.58 -24.17 -14.52
N THR A 360 -3.32 -22.87 -14.68
CA THR A 360 -3.10 -21.96 -13.57
C THR A 360 -4.37 -21.82 -12.70
N VAL A 361 -5.54 -21.73 -13.32
CA VAL A 361 -6.85 -21.70 -12.65
C VAL A 361 -7.08 -22.99 -11.86
N ARG A 362 -6.74 -24.17 -12.43
CA ARG A 362 -6.91 -25.47 -11.74
C ARG A 362 -6.06 -25.54 -10.46
N ASN A 363 -4.82 -25.09 -10.50
CA ASN A 363 -3.95 -25.09 -9.32
C ASN A 363 -4.51 -24.18 -8.20
N GLN A 364 -4.97 -22.98 -8.55
CA GLN A 364 -5.58 -22.05 -7.59
C GLN A 364 -6.85 -22.63 -6.96
N LEU A 365 -7.71 -23.27 -7.75
CA LEU A 365 -8.89 -23.99 -7.25
C LEU A 365 -8.50 -25.10 -6.26
N ALA A 366 -7.50 -25.93 -6.63
CA ALA A 366 -7.06 -27.03 -5.80
C ALA A 366 -6.55 -26.56 -4.43
N ILE A 367 -5.79 -25.49 -4.40
CA ILE A 367 -5.31 -24.86 -3.16
C ILE A 367 -6.47 -24.27 -2.35
N GLY A 368 -7.43 -23.59 -2.98
CA GLY A 368 -8.62 -23.09 -2.29
C GLY A 368 -9.40 -24.20 -1.56
N LEU A 369 -9.66 -25.32 -2.24
CA LEU A 369 -10.35 -26.47 -1.65
C LEU A 369 -9.50 -27.18 -0.57
N ALA A 370 -8.18 -27.29 -0.78
CA ALA A 370 -7.26 -27.86 0.21
C ALA A 370 -7.20 -27.02 1.49
N SER A 371 -7.29 -25.71 1.38
CA SER A 371 -7.34 -24.80 2.52
C SER A 371 -8.62 -24.92 3.34
N VAL A 372 -9.77 -25.07 2.66
CA VAL A 372 -11.05 -25.36 3.32
C VAL A 372 -10.98 -26.71 4.07
N ARG A 373 -10.44 -27.74 3.42
CA ARG A 373 -10.20 -29.05 4.03
C ARG A 373 -9.32 -28.93 5.28
N GLY A 374 -8.18 -28.24 5.19
CA GLY A 374 -7.27 -28.04 6.32
C GLY A 374 -7.94 -27.32 7.49
N ALA A 375 -8.74 -26.28 7.21
CA ALA A 375 -9.49 -25.54 8.22
C ALA A 375 -10.50 -26.42 8.98
N VAL A 376 -11.08 -27.41 8.32
CA VAL A 376 -12.07 -28.33 8.93
C VAL A 376 -11.38 -29.45 9.71
N GLU A 377 -10.36 -30.09 9.12
CA GLU A 377 -9.72 -31.28 9.71
C GLU A 377 -9.02 -31.01 11.03
N ASP A 378 -8.50 -29.79 11.27
CA ASP A 378 -7.80 -29.42 12.51
C ASP A 378 -8.42 -28.17 13.17
N LYS A 379 -9.74 -28.05 13.10
CA LYS A 379 -10.50 -26.92 13.67
C LYS A 379 -10.13 -26.59 15.11
N ASP A 380 -10.04 -27.60 15.97
CA ASP A 380 -9.77 -27.42 17.41
C ASP A 380 -8.36 -26.84 17.63
N ARG A 381 -7.37 -27.28 16.84
CA ARG A 381 -6.01 -26.72 16.87
C ARG A 381 -6.01 -25.25 16.47
N LEU A 382 -6.72 -24.88 15.42
CA LEU A 382 -6.83 -23.50 14.96
C LEU A 382 -7.50 -22.60 16.00
N PHE A 383 -8.53 -23.09 16.69
CA PHE A 383 -9.17 -22.35 17.78
C PHE A 383 -8.25 -22.15 18.97
N ALA A 384 -7.51 -23.20 19.35
CA ALA A 384 -6.52 -23.11 20.42
C ALA A 384 -5.40 -22.12 20.05
N LEU A 385 -4.88 -22.20 18.82
CA LEU A 385 -3.86 -21.27 18.30
C LEU A 385 -4.34 -19.81 18.41
N GLN A 386 -5.52 -19.50 17.90
CA GLN A 386 -6.06 -18.14 17.90
C GLN A 386 -6.28 -17.64 19.34
N LYS A 387 -6.78 -18.50 20.23
CA LYS A 387 -6.96 -18.18 21.65
C LYS A 387 -5.65 -17.91 22.38
N ASP A 388 -4.65 -18.76 22.16
CA ASP A 388 -3.33 -18.65 22.79
C ASP A 388 -2.54 -17.46 22.25
N PHE A 389 -2.78 -17.06 21.00
CA PHE A 389 -2.21 -15.83 20.43
C PHE A 389 -2.55 -14.62 21.30
N TYR A 390 -3.82 -14.40 21.64
CA TYR A 390 -4.24 -13.25 22.44
C TYR A 390 -3.86 -13.37 23.92
N LYS A 391 -3.90 -14.58 24.47
CA LYS A 391 -3.41 -14.82 25.86
C LYS A 391 -1.93 -14.52 25.99
N SER A 392 -1.12 -14.99 25.04
CA SER A 392 0.34 -14.75 25.03
C SER A 392 0.68 -13.29 24.76
N ALA A 393 -0.14 -12.55 24.00
CA ALA A 393 0.00 -11.11 23.78
C ALA A 393 -0.12 -10.33 25.10
N LEU A 394 -1.11 -10.65 25.94
CA LEU A 394 -1.25 -10.03 27.26
C LEU A 394 -0.07 -10.29 28.20
N LYS A 395 0.50 -11.51 28.14
CA LYS A 395 1.71 -11.84 28.90
C LYS A 395 2.91 -11.05 28.39
N GLN A 396 3.13 -11.06 27.07
CA GLN A 396 4.20 -10.29 26.43
C GLN A 396 4.12 -8.80 26.76
N ALA A 397 2.92 -8.22 26.73
CA ALA A 397 2.68 -6.83 27.10
C ALA A 397 3.00 -6.53 28.57
N ALA A 398 2.75 -7.49 29.48
CA ALA A 398 3.07 -7.32 30.89
C ALA A 398 4.58 -7.30 31.16
N ASP A 399 5.36 -8.06 30.36
CA ASP A 399 6.82 -8.16 30.44
C ASP A 399 7.52 -7.03 29.65
N TYR A 400 6.78 -6.31 28.78
CA TYR A 400 7.30 -5.22 27.97
C TYR A 400 7.49 -3.94 28.79
N GLY A 401 8.57 -3.20 28.57
CA GLY A 401 8.92 -2.04 29.37
C GLY A 401 8.01 -0.81 29.21
N VAL A 402 7.15 -0.76 28.19
CA VAL A 402 6.18 0.30 27.96
C VAL A 402 4.84 -0.10 28.57
N ARG A 403 4.22 0.84 29.29
CA ARG A 403 2.89 0.67 29.89
C ARG A 403 1.79 1.23 29.01
N ASP A 404 2.03 2.39 28.41
CA ASP A 404 1.09 3.09 27.55
C ASP A 404 1.84 3.85 26.46
N TRP A 405 1.23 3.98 25.31
CA TRP A 405 1.58 5.00 24.31
C TRP A 405 0.58 6.16 24.40
N VAL A 406 1.05 7.35 24.09
CA VAL A 406 0.21 8.55 23.92
C VAL A 406 0.51 9.15 22.55
N PHE A 407 -0.55 9.63 21.89
CA PHE A 407 -0.42 10.31 20.59
C PHE A 407 -1.47 11.40 20.46
N GLY A 408 -1.19 12.37 19.60
CA GLY A 408 -2.11 13.43 19.23
C GLY A 408 -1.51 14.81 19.40
N ASP A 409 -2.01 15.75 18.61
CA ASP A 409 -1.54 17.13 18.53
C ASP A 409 -2.72 18.08 18.41
N ALA A 410 -2.83 19.04 19.34
CA ALA A 410 -3.92 20.02 19.36
C ALA A 410 -3.91 20.92 18.12
N SER A 411 -2.76 21.12 17.50
CA SER A 411 -2.61 21.95 16.29
C SER A 411 -2.79 21.17 15.00
N ASP A 412 -2.77 19.81 15.04
CA ASP A 412 -3.11 18.94 13.92
C ASP A 412 -4.21 17.93 14.27
N PRO A 413 -5.42 18.40 14.49
CA PRO A 413 -6.54 17.54 14.83
C PRO A 413 -6.94 16.61 13.67
N ALA A 414 -6.65 16.94 12.41
CA ALA A 414 -6.98 16.11 11.26
C ALA A 414 -6.17 14.81 11.25
N LEU A 415 -4.83 14.88 11.35
CA LEU A 415 -4.00 13.68 11.41
C LEU A 415 -4.17 12.91 12.72
N SER A 416 -4.39 13.62 13.83
CA SER A 416 -4.66 12.99 15.14
C SER A 416 -5.90 12.09 15.08
N ARG A 417 -7.02 12.59 14.52
CA ARG A 417 -8.24 11.80 14.29
C ARG A 417 -8.04 10.69 13.25
N ARG A 418 -7.24 10.94 12.22
CA ARG A 418 -6.94 9.91 11.19
C ARG A 418 -6.17 8.74 11.80
N LEU A 419 -5.17 8.97 12.65
CA LEU A 419 -4.48 7.90 13.34
C LEU A 419 -5.40 7.16 14.33
N LEU A 420 -6.21 7.89 15.10
CA LEU A 420 -7.23 7.29 15.97
C LEU A 420 -8.18 6.37 15.18
N ASP A 421 -8.67 6.82 14.02
CA ASP A 421 -9.54 6.04 13.15
C ASP A 421 -8.87 4.72 12.69
N ARG A 422 -7.57 4.75 12.36
CA ARG A 422 -6.80 3.54 11.99
C ARG A 422 -6.68 2.57 13.16
N LEU A 423 -6.35 3.06 14.35
CA LEU A 423 -6.26 2.23 15.56
C LEU A 423 -7.59 1.55 15.88
N LEU A 424 -8.70 2.29 15.81
CA LEU A 424 -10.04 1.73 16.05
C LEU A 424 -10.44 0.72 14.98
N ALA A 425 -10.09 0.95 13.71
CA ALA A 425 -10.34 0.01 12.62
C ALA A 425 -9.63 -1.34 12.86
N HIS A 426 -8.44 -1.32 13.43
CA HIS A 426 -7.67 -2.50 13.83
C HIS A 426 -8.08 -3.11 15.17
N ARG A 427 -9.15 -2.62 15.79
CA ARG A 427 -9.62 -3.07 17.13
C ARG A 427 -8.59 -2.88 18.24
N ILE A 428 -7.68 -1.92 18.08
CA ILE A 428 -6.75 -1.51 19.13
C ILE A 428 -7.53 -0.69 20.16
N GLU A 429 -7.39 -1.04 21.45
CA GLU A 429 -7.99 -0.28 22.54
C GLU A 429 -7.34 1.08 22.65
N VAL A 430 -8.17 2.13 22.63
CA VAL A 430 -7.76 3.52 22.81
C VAL A 430 -8.61 4.14 23.91
N ARG A 431 -8.01 4.97 24.75
CA ARG A 431 -8.68 5.70 25.83
C ARG A 431 -8.48 7.20 25.70
N GLU A 432 -9.43 7.97 26.18
CA GLU A 432 -9.26 9.40 26.33
C GLU A 432 -8.08 9.70 27.28
N LEU A 433 -7.32 10.75 26.98
CA LEU A 433 -6.41 11.33 27.96
C LEU A 433 -7.24 12.20 28.92
N SER A 434 -7.26 11.88 30.24
CA SER A 434 -8.14 12.55 31.20
C SER A 434 -7.55 13.83 31.80
N ARG A 435 -6.23 14.02 31.75
CA ARG A 435 -5.52 15.25 32.15
C ARG A 435 -4.27 15.45 31.32
N GLU A 436 -3.80 16.68 31.22
CA GLU A 436 -2.58 17.02 30.51
C GLU A 436 -1.36 16.25 31.05
N VAL A 437 -0.49 15.81 30.15
CA VAL A 437 0.80 15.20 30.48
C VAL A 437 1.90 15.74 29.56
N THR A 438 3.12 15.77 30.09
CA THR A 438 4.34 16.11 29.32
C THR A 438 5.28 14.91 29.34
N ILE A 439 5.67 14.40 28.16
CA ILE A 439 6.60 13.29 27.99
C ILE A 439 7.64 13.70 26.95
N ASP A 440 8.91 13.53 27.26
CA ASP A 440 10.04 13.91 26.38
C ASP A 440 9.94 15.36 25.86
N GLY A 441 9.47 16.29 26.71
CA GLY A 441 9.27 17.70 26.37
C GLY A 441 8.04 17.99 25.51
N LYS A 442 7.26 16.98 25.12
CA LYS A 442 6.03 17.12 24.33
C LYS A 442 4.81 17.15 25.23
N ARG A 443 3.90 18.08 24.98
CA ARG A 443 2.68 18.30 25.76
C ARG A 443 1.47 17.67 25.07
N TYR A 444 0.76 16.80 25.79
CA TYR A 444 -0.46 16.12 25.34
C TYR A 444 -1.65 16.60 26.15
N GLN A 445 -2.73 16.98 25.49
CA GLN A 445 -3.90 17.63 26.11
C GLN A 445 -5.16 16.77 25.94
N PRO A 446 -6.04 16.73 26.96
CA PRO A 446 -7.37 16.15 26.81
C PRO A 446 -8.13 16.71 25.61
N GLY A 447 -8.89 15.83 24.92
CA GLY A 447 -9.66 16.21 23.74
C GLY A 447 -8.87 16.29 22.43
N SER A 448 -7.53 16.33 22.49
CA SER A 448 -6.66 16.32 21.29
C SER A 448 -5.61 15.20 21.30
N ALA A 449 -5.50 14.49 22.41
CA ALA A 449 -4.60 13.35 22.55
C ALA A 449 -5.29 12.17 23.22
N TRP A 450 -4.79 10.96 22.91
CA TRP A 450 -5.35 9.68 23.37
C TRP A 450 -4.24 8.77 23.90
N VAL A 451 -4.67 7.84 24.76
CA VAL A 451 -3.80 6.83 25.37
C VAL A 451 -4.11 5.47 24.77
N VAL A 452 -3.08 4.74 24.38
CA VAL A 452 -3.14 3.34 23.94
C VAL A 452 -2.48 2.47 25.00
N PRO A 453 -3.24 1.73 25.84
CA PRO A 453 -2.66 0.82 26.80
C PRO A 453 -1.86 -0.29 26.12
N ALA A 454 -0.63 -0.55 26.54
CA ALA A 454 0.14 -1.66 25.99
C ALA A 454 -0.49 -3.02 26.36
N ARG A 455 -1.05 -3.13 27.58
CA ARG A 455 -1.67 -4.37 28.03
C ARG A 455 -3.08 -4.56 27.49
N GLN A 456 -3.16 -4.99 26.22
CA GLN A 456 -4.41 -5.26 25.51
C GLN A 456 -4.23 -6.49 24.58
N PRO A 457 -5.33 -7.14 24.14
CA PRO A 457 -5.24 -8.27 23.20
C PRO A 457 -4.46 -7.96 21.92
N GLN A 458 -4.62 -6.75 21.37
CA GLN A 458 -3.94 -6.28 20.15
C GLN A 458 -2.53 -5.70 20.40
N PHE A 459 -1.86 -6.06 21.49
CA PHE A 459 -0.53 -5.56 21.85
C PHE A 459 0.48 -5.64 20.71
N ARG A 460 0.55 -6.78 19.99
CA ARG A 460 1.54 -6.99 18.93
C ARG A 460 1.37 -6.03 17.77
N LEU A 461 0.11 -5.79 17.38
CA LEU A 461 -0.18 -4.83 16.31
C LEU A 461 0.02 -3.38 16.77
N ALA A 462 -0.37 -3.05 18.01
CA ALA A 462 -0.09 -1.74 18.60
C ALA A 462 1.43 -1.49 18.68
N HIS A 463 2.20 -2.50 19.10
CA HIS A 463 3.68 -2.43 19.08
C HIS A 463 4.21 -2.15 17.67
N ALA A 464 3.72 -2.88 16.67
CA ALA A 464 4.11 -2.70 15.27
C ALA A 464 3.83 -1.27 14.73
N ILE A 465 2.79 -0.62 15.23
CA ILE A 465 2.41 0.74 14.82
C ILE A 465 3.27 1.82 15.49
N PHE A 466 3.56 1.68 16.80
CA PHE A 466 4.20 2.72 17.60
C PHE A 466 5.69 2.57 17.80
N GLU A 467 6.23 1.36 17.72
CA GLU A 467 7.62 1.08 18.05
C GLU A 467 8.44 0.70 16.81
N PHE A 468 9.72 0.94 16.90
CA PHE A 468 10.65 0.41 15.95
C PHE A 468 10.82 -1.10 16.18
N THR A 469 10.60 -1.87 15.13
CA THR A 469 10.83 -3.31 15.15
C THR A 469 12.30 -3.59 15.52
N PRO A 470 12.60 -4.54 16.40
CA PRO A 470 13.97 -4.92 16.67
C PRO A 470 14.71 -5.22 15.37
N PRO A 471 16.00 -4.84 15.24
CA PRO A 471 16.79 -5.19 14.07
C PRO A 471 16.81 -6.70 13.92
N VAL A 472 16.51 -7.16 12.70
CA VAL A 472 16.57 -8.58 12.35
C VAL A 472 17.98 -8.85 11.84
N GLU A 473 18.68 -9.77 12.48
CA GLU A 473 19.97 -10.28 12.00
C GLU A 473 19.68 -11.32 10.91
N GLY A 474 20.09 -11.05 9.69
CA GLY A 474 20.06 -12.03 8.58
C GLY A 474 19.27 -11.56 7.37
N ASP A 475 19.20 -12.39 6.44
CA ASP A 475 18.95 -12.29 5.02
C ASP A 475 17.77 -11.43 4.57
N VAL A 476 17.90 -11.08 3.38
CA VAL A 476 17.10 -10.30 2.44
C VAL A 476 15.60 -10.40 2.61
N PHE A 477 15.01 -9.34 3.06
CA PHE A 477 13.57 -9.16 3.03
C PHE A 477 13.08 -8.87 1.61
N TYR A 478 11.98 -9.49 1.25
CA TYR A 478 11.31 -9.30 -0.05
C TYR A 478 10.92 -7.84 -0.26
N ASN A 479 10.43 -7.15 0.79
CA ASN A 479 9.83 -5.84 0.60
C ASN A 479 9.81 -4.97 1.86
N GLY A 480 10.92 -4.29 2.13
CA GLY A 480 11.00 -3.31 3.20
C GLY A 480 11.04 -3.90 4.61
N THR A 481 12.02 -3.49 5.37
CA THR A 481 12.28 -4.00 6.72
C THR A 481 11.68 -3.13 7.81
N SER A 482 10.91 -2.08 7.44
CA SER A 482 10.25 -1.18 8.38
C SER A 482 8.82 -0.85 7.95
N TYR A 483 7.91 -0.77 8.92
CA TYR A 483 6.48 -0.53 8.68
C TYR A 483 5.79 0.25 9.81
N ALA A 484 6.54 0.86 10.74
CA ALA A 484 5.96 1.63 11.84
C ALA A 484 5.14 2.82 11.30
N VAL A 485 3.88 2.91 11.73
CA VAL A 485 2.92 3.90 11.19
C VAL A 485 3.04 5.24 11.90
N ALA A 486 3.17 5.25 13.24
CA ALA A 486 3.20 6.49 14.01
C ALA A 486 4.32 7.46 13.59
N PRO A 487 5.57 7.01 13.31
CA PRO A 487 6.62 7.89 12.79
C PRO A 487 6.28 8.51 11.44
N ALA A 488 5.57 7.78 10.57
CA ALA A 488 5.22 8.23 9.23
C ALA A 488 4.17 9.36 9.23
N TYR A 489 3.33 9.44 10.27
CA TYR A 489 2.31 10.49 10.37
C TYR A 489 2.88 11.88 10.66
N GLY A 490 4.10 11.97 11.21
CA GLY A 490 4.68 13.26 11.62
C GLY A 490 3.94 13.91 12.80
N LEU A 491 3.12 13.14 13.52
CA LEU A 491 2.41 13.55 14.73
C LEU A 491 3.29 13.41 15.97
N GLN A 492 2.92 14.13 17.02
CA GLN A 492 3.48 13.88 18.36
C GLN A 492 2.98 12.53 18.87
N TYR A 493 3.90 11.68 19.29
CA TYR A 493 3.63 10.47 20.05
C TYR A 493 4.80 10.17 21.00
N ALA A 494 4.52 9.38 22.03
CA ALA A 494 5.54 8.95 23.00
C ALA A 494 5.13 7.63 23.66
N ALA A 495 6.14 6.85 24.06
CA ALA A 495 5.98 5.68 24.91
C ALA A 495 6.21 6.05 26.39
N SER A 496 5.38 5.54 27.28
CA SER A 496 5.50 5.75 28.72
C SER A 496 5.74 4.45 29.48
N ARG A 497 6.72 4.45 30.37
CA ARG A 497 6.97 3.31 31.29
C ARG A 497 6.04 3.32 32.50
N SER A 498 5.34 4.42 32.74
CA SER A 498 4.36 4.57 33.81
C SER A 498 2.96 4.66 33.24
N ALA A 499 1.95 4.24 34.01
CA ALA A 499 0.57 4.38 33.59
C ALA A 499 0.20 5.85 33.40
N LEU A 500 -0.41 6.15 32.26
CA LEU A 500 -0.90 7.49 31.93
C LEU A 500 -2.32 7.70 32.50
N PRO A 501 -2.74 8.96 32.70
CA PRO A 501 -4.09 9.27 33.16
C PRO A 501 -5.13 8.99 32.06
N ALA A 502 -5.49 7.73 31.90
CA ALA A 502 -6.47 7.25 30.94
C ALA A 502 -7.90 7.47 31.45
N GLY A 503 -8.77 7.99 30.60
CA GLY A 503 -10.20 8.17 30.80
C GLY A 503 -11.06 7.05 30.25
N ALA A 504 -12.21 7.41 29.68
CA ALA A 504 -13.14 6.48 29.04
C ALA A 504 -12.54 5.78 27.82
N ALA A 505 -13.04 4.59 27.49
CA ALA A 505 -12.68 3.93 26.23
C ALA A 505 -13.26 4.70 25.04
N VAL A 506 -12.47 4.86 23.98
CA VAL A 506 -12.90 5.52 22.74
C VAL A 506 -13.41 4.45 21.78
N THR A 507 -14.68 4.52 21.42
CA THR A 507 -15.34 3.56 20.53
C THR A 507 -15.63 4.11 19.12
N ALA A 508 -15.49 5.42 18.96
CA ALA A 508 -15.69 6.11 17.69
C ALA A 508 -14.79 7.35 17.62
N VAL A 509 -14.42 7.75 16.42
CA VAL A 509 -13.66 8.98 16.20
C VAL A 509 -14.55 10.18 16.51
N PRO A 510 -14.12 11.13 17.36
CA PRO A 510 -14.88 12.35 17.65
C PRO A 510 -15.15 13.14 16.36
N ALA A 511 -16.35 13.71 16.25
CA ALA A 511 -16.72 14.55 15.11
C ALA A 511 -15.73 15.71 14.94
N ALA A 512 -15.35 15.97 13.70
CA ALA A 512 -14.51 17.11 13.37
C ALA A 512 -15.28 18.43 13.65
N GLN A 513 -14.63 19.37 14.35
CA GLN A 513 -15.17 20.69 14.59
C GLN A 513 -14.44 21.70 13.72
N GLY A 514 -15.13 22.18 12.68
CA GLY A 514 -14.57 23.15 11.73
C GLY A 514 -15.52 24.33 11.51
N GLY A 515 -15.07 25.26 10.68
CA GLY A 515 -15.79 26.48 10.32
C GLY A 515 -15.07 27.74 10.84
N VAL A 516 -15.69 28.89 10.60
CA VAL A 516 -15.11 30.17 11.00
C VAL A 516 -15.34 30.41 12.49
N VAL A 517 -14.28 30.75 13.21
CA VAL A 517 -14.26 31.16 14.59
C VAL A 517 -14.17 32.68 14.64
N GLY A 518 -15.09 33.36 15.38
CA GLY A 518 -15.15 34.80 15.51
C GLY A 518 -16.11 35.50 14.56
N GLY A 519 -16.90 34.73 13.75
CA GLY A 519 -17.89 35.27 12.83
C GLY A 519 -17.28 35.87 11.54
N ALA A 520 -18.02 36.71 10.84
CA ALA A 520 -17.54 37.34 9.62
C ALA A 520 -16.37 38.29 9.88
N ALA A 521 -15.29 38.09 9.13
CA ALA A 521 -14.06 38.88 9.29
C ALA A 521 -14.24 40.31 8.73
N GLY A 522 -13.76 41.29 9.48
CA GLY A 522 -13.67 42.65 8.96
C GLY A 522 -12.48 42.91 8.06
N TYR A 523 -11.40 42.14 8.19
CA TYR A 523 -10.17 42.36 7.46
C TYR A 523 -9.67 41.13 6.66
N ALA A 524 -9.51 39.99 7.32
CA ALA A 524 -9.05 38.76 6.68
C ALA A 524 -9.48 37.50 7.46
N TYR A 525 -9.28 36.34 6.87
CA TYR A 525 -9.32 35.04 7.56
C TYR A 525 -7.95 34.39 7.56
N SER A 526 -7.66 33.56 8.56
CA SER A 526 -6.42 32.78 8.63
C SER A 526 -6.72 31.28 8.67
N VAL A 527 -6.02 30.53 7.82
CA VAL A 527 -6.07 29.07 7.70
C VAL A 527 -4.69 28.53 8.05
N ASP A 528 -4.58 27.75 9.13
CA ASP A 528 -3.31 27.28 9.67
C ASP A 528 -2.90 25.94 9.08
N LEU A 529 -1.79 25.88 8.34
CA LEU A 529 -1.28 24.65 7.70
C LEU A 529 -0.71 23.63 8.71
N ARG A 530 -0.61 23.96 9.99
CA ARG A 530 -0.30 22.97 11.03
C ARG A 530 -1.38 21.88 11.08
N ASP A 531 -2.65 22.24 10.89
CA ASP A 531 -3.73 21.27 10.64
C ASP A 531 -3.62 20.72 9.21
N PHE A 532 -3.41 19.42 9.05
CA PHE A 532 -3.30 18.78 7.74
C PHE A 532 -4.55 18.96 6.87
N GLY A 533 -5.73 19.05 7.48
CA GLY A 533 -6.99 19.33 6.78
C GLY A 533 -7.02 20.69 6.08
N ALA A 534 -6.19 21.63 6.53
CA ALA A 534 -6.07 22.96 5.93
C ALA A 534 -5.58 22.94 4.48
N TYR A 535 -4.79 21.96 4.07
CA TYR A 535 -4.37 21.81 2.66
C TYR A 535 -5.57 21.65 1.74
N ARG A 536 -6.57 20.87 2.13
CA ARG A 536 -7.80 20.71 1.35
C ARG A 536 -8.61 21.99 1.29
N VAL A 537 -8.74 22.72 2.39
CA VAL A 537 -9.39 24.03 2.41
C VAL A 537 -8.70 25.00 1.47
N VAL A 538 -7.37 25.06 1.47
CA VAL A 538 -6.58 25.92 0.58
C VAL A 538 -6.79 25.57 -0.88
N GLY A 539 -6.80 24.28 -1.20
CA GLY A 539 -7.10 23.79 -2.56
C GLY A 539 -8.50 24.19 -3.03
N ASP A 540 -9.51 24.01 -2.18
CA ASP A 540 -10.90 24.37 -2.49
C ASP A 540 -11.07 25.89 -2.67
N LEU A 541 -10.40 26.71 -1.85
CA LEU A 541 -10.36 28.17 -2.02
C LEU A 541 -9.70 28.58 -3.34
N HIS A 542 -8.60 27.93 -3.74
CA HIS A 542 -7.98 28.16 -5.05
C HIS A 542 -8.93 27.82 -6.21
N ARG A 543 -9.63 26.68 -6.12
CA ARG A 543 -10.62 26.29 -7.15
C ARG A 543 -11.80 27.26 -7.22
N ALA A 544 -12.18 27.85 -6.09
CA ALA A 544 -13.22 28.87 -6.02
C ALA A 544 -12.74 30.27 -6.50
N GLY A 545 -11.47 30.40 -6.97
CA GLY A 545 -10.92 31.65 -7.48
C GLY A 545 -10.61 32.68 -6.38
N VAL A 546 -10.55 32.26 -5.12
CA VAL A 546 -10.23 33.13 -3.99
C VAL A 546 -8.75 33.51 -4.00
N ARG A 547 -8.44 34.79 -3.85
CA ARG A 547 -7.05 35.29 -3.73
C ARG A 547 -6.51 34.98 -2.35
N LEU A 548 -5.38 34.28 -2.31
CA LEU A 548 -4.71 33.83 -1.10
C LEU A 548 -3.36 34.50 -0.94
N ARG A 549 -2.95 34.68 0.31
CA ARG A 549 -1.58 35.05 0.70
C ARG A 549 -1.09 34.04 1.73
N ALA A 550 0.21 33.97 1.99
CA ALA A 550 0.77 33.16 3.06
C ALA A 550 1.80 33.95 3.87
N ALA A 551 1.83 33.69 5.16
CA ALA A 551 2.79 34.28 6.08
C ALA A 551 4.10 33.48 6.09
N PHE A 552 5.21 34.11 5.69
CA PHE A 552 6.57 33.55 5.70
C PHE A 552 7.32 33.85 7.01
N ALA A 553 6.68 34.56 7.93
CA ALA A 553 7.12 34.75 9.29
C ALA A 553 5.90 34.61 10.20
N PRO A 554 6.07 34.11 11.43
CA PRO A 554 4.95 33.97 12.37
C PRO A 554 4.41 35.32 12.83
N PHE A 555 3.15 35.34 13.21
CA PHE A 555 2.49 36.52 13.78
C PHE A 555 1.46 36.12 14.85
N GLN A 556 1.10 37.06 15.68
CA GLN A 556 0.03 36.88 16.67
C GLN A 556 -1.10 37.90 16.47
N THR A 557 -2.31 37.47 16.73
CA THR A 557 -3.51 38.32 16.70
C THR A 557 -4.18 38.45 18.07
N GLY A 558 -5.14 39.33 18.21
CA GLY A 558 -5.83 39.53 19.48
C GLY A 558 -6.30 38.23 20.15
N GLY A 559 -6.12 38.14 21.51
CA GLY A 559 -6.40 36.92 22.26
C GLY A 559 -5.27 35.90 22.28
N ASP A 560 -4.03 36.29 21.97
CA ASP A 560 -2.81 35.46 21.98
C ASP A 560 -2.85 34.27 21.01
N ILE A 561 -3.61 34.38 19.91
CA ILE A 561 -3.65 33.37 18.88
C ILE A 561 -2.37 33.46 18.05
N GLU A 562 -1.58 32.39 18.11
CA GLU A 562 -0.35 32.26 17.35
C GLU A 562 -0.61 31.67 15.97
N HIS A 563 -0.06 32.31 14.94
CA HIS A 563 -0.07 31.87 13.55
C HIS A 563 1.35 31.53 13.12
N GLY A 564 1.59 30.27 12.79
CA GLY A 564 2.91 29.75 12.39
C GLY A 564 3.30 30.14 10.96
N HIS A 565 4.52 29.78 10.60
CA HIS A 565 4.97 29.84 9.22
C HIS A 565 4.01 29.10 8.29
N GLY A 566 3.72 29.68 7.12
CA GLY A 566 2.82 29.08 6.14
C GLY A 566 1.34 29.33 6.37
N THR A 567 0.95 29.98 7.49
CA THR A 567 -0.46 30.34 7.69
C THR A 567 -1.00 31.09 6.46
N VAL A 568 -2.06 30.53 5.86
CA VAL A 568 -2.70 31.12 4.69
C VAL A 568 -3.67 32.21 5.14
N VAL A 569 -3.50 33.42 4.60
CA VAL A 569 -4.30 34.60 4.86
C VAL A 569 -5.23 34.85 3.68
N VAL A 570 -6.55 34.98 3.95
CA VAL A 570 -7.57 35.30 2.95
C VAL A 570 -8.06 36.72 3.18
N PRO A 571 -7.56 37.74 2.47
CA PRO A 571 -8.06 39.11 2.61
C PRO A 571 -9.53 39.21 2.22
N VAL A 572 -10.33 39.98 2.95
CA VAL A 572 -11.72 40.27 2.58
C VAL A 572 -11.76 41.21 1.37
N ALA A 573 -10.87 42.21 1.36
CA ALA A 573 -10.82 43.17 0.27
C ALA A 573 -10.15 42.58 -0.99
N GLY A 574 -10.60 43.03 -2.16
CA GLY A 574 -10.02 42.68 -3.46
C GLY A 574 -10.36 41.29 -3.98
N GLN A 575 -11.34 40.61 -3.36
CA GLN A 575 -11.88 39.35 -3.85
C GLN A 575 -12.90 39.58 -4.97
N ALA A 576 -13.16 38.56 -5.79
CA ALA A 576 -14.25 38.56 -6.77
C ALA A 576 -15.62 38.36 -6.09
N LEU A 577 -15.66 37.68 -4.94
CA LEU A 577 -16.83 37.50 -4.10
C LEU A 577 -17.02 38.71 -3.17
N ASP A 578 -18.26 39.08 -2.87
CA ASP A 578 -18.56 40.02 -1.79
C ASP A 578 -18.23 39.38 -0.43
N ALA A 579 -18.19 40.21 0.62
CA ALA A 579 -17.77 39.78 1.95
C ALA A 579 -18.68 38.69 2.55
N ALA A 580 -19.98 38.71 2.28
CA ALA A 580 -20.90 37.73 2.81
C ALA A 580 -20.78 36.39 2.08
N ALA A 581 -20.68 36.41 0.75
CA ALA A 581 -20.45 35.20 -0.06
C ALA A 581 -19.08 34.57 0.24
N LEU A 582 -18.03 35.39 0.43
CA LEU A 582 -16.70 34.91 0.84
C LEU A 582 -16.76 34.24 2.22
N HIS A 583 -17.39 34.87 3.20
CA HIS A 583 -17.58 34.29 4.54
C HIS A 583 -18.29 32.94 4.48
N ALA A 584 -19.45 32.88 3.78
CA ALA A 584 -20.21 31.65 3.66
C ALA A 584 -19.39 30.51 3.04
N ARG A 585 -18.59 30.83 2.02
CA ARG A 585 -17.74 29.85 1.34
C ARG A 585 -16.59 29.34 2.21
N ILE A 586 -15.94 30.23 2.95
CA ILE A 586 -14.85 29.87 3.87
C ILE A 586 -15.39 29.03 5.04
N ASP A 587 -16.53 29.40 5.59
CA ASP A 587 -17.17 28.67 6.66
C ASP A 587 -17.65 27.27 6.22
N GLU A 588 -18.22 27.18 5.02
CA GLU A 588 -18.60 25.89 4.39
C GLU A 588 -17.39 24.96 4.30
N PHE A 589 -16.26 25.40 3.70
CA PHE A 589 -15.06 24.58 3.55
C PHE A 589 -14.42 24.22 4.90
N GLY A 590 -14.39 25.18 5.85
CA GLY A 590 -13.93 24.92 7.21
C GLY A 590 -14.74 23.80 7.88
N ARG A 591 -16.07 23.83 7.78
CA ARG A 591 -16.96 22.79 8.32
C ARG A 591 -16.81 21.46 7.60
N GLN A 592 -16.76 21.47 6.27
CA GLN A 592 -16.65 20.26 5.44
C GLN A 592 -15.38 19.46 5.77
N HIS A 593 -14.25 20.15 6.00
CA HIS A 593 -12.97 19.53 6.28
C HIS A 593 -12.59 19.50 7.76
N GLY A 594 -13.46 20.00 8.63
CA GLY A 594 -13.22 20.00 10.07
C GLY A 594 -12.08 20.92 10.53
N VAL A 595 -11.82 21.99 9.77
CA VAL A 595 -10.72 22.94 10.00
C VAL A 595 -11.24 24.22 10.63
N ARG A 596 -10.60 24.66 11.71
CA ARG A 596 -10.90 25.96 12.33
C ARG A 596 -10.22 27.08 11.56
N ILE A 597 -11.01 28.08 11.16
CA ILE A 597 -10.54 29.26 10.42
C ILE A 597 -10.83 30.50 11.25
N HIS A 598 -9.80 31.27 11.60
CA HIS A 598 -9.98 32.43 12.45
C HIS A 598 -10.30 33.69 11.65
N SER A 599 -11.30 34.45 12.10
CA SER A 599 -11.59 35.76 11.55
C SER A 599 -10.65 36.81 12.18
N LEU A 600 -10.11 37.67 11.34
CA LEU A 600 -9.18 38.73 11.73
C LEU A 600 -9.84 40.11 11.49
N ALA A 601 -9.96 40.89 12.55
CA ALA A 601 -10.61 42.21 12.51
C ALA A 601 -9.67 43.32 11.96
N THR A 602 -8.36 43.09 11.97
CA THR A 602 -7.34 44.08 11.62
C THR A 602 -6.13 43.42 10.95
N GLY A 603 -5.42 44.17 10.11
CA GLY A 603 -4.13 43.75 9.57
C GLY A 603 -2.94 43.98 10.50
N ARG A 604 -3.14 44.60 11.65
CA ARG A 604 -2.08 44.83 12.64
C ARG A 604 -2.00 43.61 13.59
N SER A 605 -0.82 43.07 13.71
CA SER A 605 -0.49 41.97 14.64
C SER A 605 -0.14 42.49 16.04
N SER A 606 -0.43 41.69 17.08
CA SER A 606 0.03 41.98 18.44
C SER A 606 1.52 41.70 18.63
N ALA A 607 2.03 40.74 17.89
CA ALA A 607 3.48 40.41 17.77
C ALA A 607 3.78 39.80 16.40
N GLY A 608 5.04 39.85 15.99
CA GLY A 608 5.49 39.37 14.69
C GLY A 608 5.22 40.34 13.55
N VAL A 609 4.86 39.79 12.35
CA VAL A 609 4.67 40.61 11.14
C VAL A 609 3.21 41.03 10.95
N ASP A 610 2.96 42.25 10.49
CA ASP A 610 1.65 42.70 10.08
C ASP A 610 1.23 42.09 8.74
N LEU A 611 -0.08 41.95 8.48
CA LEU A 611 -0.62 41.28 7.30
C LEU A 611 -0.33 41.99 5.97
N GLY A 612 0.11 43.24 6.01
CA GLY A 612 0.59 43.99 4.84
C GLY A 612 2.09 43.89 4.57
N SER A 613 2.85 43.16 5.42
CA SER A 613 4.30 42.96 5.31
C SER A 613 4.69 42.22 4.02
N ASP A 614 5.92 42.45 3.53
CA ASP A 614 6.53 41.66 2.46
C ASP A 614 6.72 40.17 2.84
N ASN A 615 6.63 39.84 4.12
CA ASN A 615 6.61 38.48 4.63
C ASN A 615 5.22 37.84 4.55
N VAL A 616 4.19 38.54 4.10
CA VAL A 616 2.86 37.96 3.78
C VAL A 616 2.66 38.06 2.28
N ARG A 617 3.02 36.97 1.57
CA ARG A 617 3.17 36.96 0.11
C ARG A 617 1.95 36.39 -0.58
N ALA A 618 1.65 36.88 -1.80
CA ALA A 618 0.58 36.33 -2.60
C ALA A 618 0.90 34.89 -3.04
N LEU A 619 -0.09 33.99 -2.94
CA LEU A 619 0.00 32.64 -3.46
C LEU A 619 -0.63 32.59 -4.85
N ARG A 620 0.10 31.98 -5.78
CA ARG A 620 -0.43 31.64 -7.10
C ARG A 620 -1.16 30.30 -7.00
N ALA A 621 -2.31 30.19 -7.64
CA ALA A 621 -3.00 28.89 -7.73
C ALA A 621 -2.10 27.88 -8.48
N PRO A 622 -1.83 26.71 -7.89
CA PRO A 622 -1.01 25.70 -8.54
C PRO A 622 -1.68 25.15 -9.81
N ALA A 623 -0.89 25.02 -10.88
CA ALA A 623 -1.21 24.24 -12.08
C ALA A 623 -0.17 23.11 -12.18
N ILE A 624 -0.61 21.88 -11.88
CA ILE A 624 0.26 20.74 -11.63
C ILE A 624 0.28 19.80 -12.83
N ALA A 625 1.46 19.36 -13.26
CA ALA A 625 1.63 18.24 -14.18
C ALA A 625 2.35 17.08 -13.48
N LEU A 626 1.83 15.86 -13.69
CA LEU A 626 2.48 14.60 -13.31
C LEU A 626 3.02 13.94 -14.56
N VAL A 627 4.31 13.65 -14.59
CA VAL A 627 4.89 12.86 -15.68
C VAL A 627 4.71 11.39 -15.34
N MET A 628 3.86 10.71 -16.13
CA MET A 628 3.52 9.31 -15.93
C MET A 628 3.30 8.60 -17.27
N GLY A 629 3.72 7.34 -17.34
CA GLY A 629 3.67 6.51 -18.53
C GLY A 629 4.73 5.43 -18.46
N GLU A 630 5.03 4.80 -19.58
CA GLU A 630 6.03 3.72 -19.66
C GLU A 630 7.37 4.13 -19.04
N GLY A 631 7.91 3.25 -18.20
CA GLY A 631 9.17 3.45 -17.47
C GLY A 631 9.04 4.17 -16.14
N VAL A 632 7.96 4.89 -15.87
CA VAL A 632 7.75 5.60 -14.59
C VAL A 632 7.23 4.62 -13.52
N SER A 633 7.70 4.77 -12.28
CA SER A 633 7.20 3.99 -11.14
C SER A 633 5.72 4.32 -10.86
N ALA A 634 4.83 3.42 -11.23
CA ALA A 634 3.40 3.59 -11.08
C ALA A 634 2.99 3.86 -9.60
N PRO A 635 3.44 3.10 -8.57
CA PRO A 635 3.04 3.35 -7.20
C PRO A 635 3.53 4.69 -6.66
N GLU A 636 4.72 5.15 -7.07
CA GLU A 636 5.25 6.43 -6.59
C GLU A 636 4.50 7.62 -7.22
N ILE A 637 4.33 7.64 -8.55
CA ILE A 637 3.58 8.72 -9.19
C ILE A 637 2.09 8.70 -8.82
N GLY A 638 1.54 7.51 -8.57
CA GLY A 638 0.19 7.33 -8.06
C GLY A 638 0.03 7.89 -6.64
N SER A 639 1.08 7.85 -5.81
CA SER A 639 1.07 8.46 -4.47
C SER A 639 0.98 9.98 -4.56
N ALA A 640 1.72 10.60 -5.46
CA ALA A 640 1.60 12.04 -5.72
C ALA A 640 0.23 12.42 -6.31
N TRP A 641 -0.29 11.63 -7.24
CA TRP A 641 -1.63 11.84 -7.78
C TRP A 641 -2.68 11.82 -6.67
N PHE A 642 -2.65 10.80 -5.80
CA PHE A 642 -3.54 10.69 -4.66
C PHE A 642 -3.44 11.89 -3.71
N ALA A 643 -2.22 12.32 -3.36
CA ALA A 643 -1.98 13.46 -2.49
C ALA A 643 -2.59 14.76 -3.05
N PHE A 644 -2.41 15.03 -4.34
CA PHE A 644 -2.97 16.25 -4.96
C PHE A 644 -4.49 16.18 -5.12
N ASP A 645 -5.04 15.03 -5.45
CA ASP A 645 -6.46 14.85 -5.69
C ASP A 645 -7.25 14.76 -4.36
N GLN A 646 -6.79 13.92 -3.43
CA GLN A 646 -7.52 13.62 -2.19
C GLN A 646 -7.18 14.57 -1.03
N HIS A 647 -5.92 14.97 -0.87
CA HIS A 647 -5.49 15.78 0.27
C HIS A 647 -5.39 17.27 -0.04
N LEU A 648 -4.93 17.65 -1.23
CA LEU A 648 -4.92 19.04 -1.67
C LEU A 648 -6.20 19.48 -2.38
N GLY A 649 -6.89 18.56 -3.06
CA GLY A 649 -8.10 18.85 -3.81
C GLY A 649 -7.88 19.63 -5.10
N LEU A 650 -6.69 19.58 -5.68
CA LEU A 650 -6.36 20.22 -6.95
C LEU A 650 -6.17 19.21 -8.08
N PRO A 651 -6.69 19.47 -9.28
CA PRO A 651 -6.48 18.62 -10.43
C PRO A 651 -5.03 18.65 -10.89
N SER A 652 -4.55 17.52 -11.43
CA SER A 652 -3.25 17.41 -12.07
C SER A 652 -3.38 16.88 -13.50
N SER A 653 -2.62 17.43 -14.44
CA SER A 653 -2.48 16.88 -15.80
C SER A 653 -1.53 15.70 -15.81
N LYS A 654 -1.88 14.61 -16.48
CA LYS A 654 -1.06 13.42 -16.64
C LYS A 654 -0.36 13.50 -18.00
N LEU A 655 0.96 13.59 -18.02
CA LEU A 655 1.77 13.79 -19.22
C LEU A 655 2.67 12.58 -19.46
N GLU A 656 2.61 12.02 -20.66
CA GLU A 656 3.53 10.96 -21.09
C GLU A 656 4.96 11.49 -21.24
N PRO A 657 6.01 10.76 -20.75
CA PRO A 657 7.40 11.17 -20.93
C PRO A 657 7.77 11.51 -22.37
N ALA A 658 7.35 10.69 -23.32
CA ALA A 658 7.63 10.89 -24.75
C ALA A 658 6.94 12.12 -25.37
N GLN A 659 5.91 12.67 -24.71
CA GLN A 659 5.13 13.81 -25.21
C GLN A 659 5.63 15.17 -24.65
N LEU A 660 6.50 15.18 -23.65
CA LEU A 660 6.92 16.41 -22.97
C LEU A 660 7.49 17.49 -23.91
N GLY A 661 8.12 17.09 -25.02
CA GLY A 661 8.63 18.03 -26.03
C GLY A 661 7.56 18.69 -26.92
N ARG A 662 6.29 18.25 -26.83
CA ARG A 662 5.16 18.74 -27.61
C ARG A 662 4.15 19.55 -26.79
N VAL A 663 4.31 19.55 -25.47
CA VAL A 663 3.40 20.23 -24.54
C VAL A 663 3.91 21.63 -24.25
N ASP A 664 2.99 22.61 -24.22
CA ASP A 664 3.31 23.94 -23.72
C ASP A 664 3.46 23.92 -22.19
N LEU A 665 4.70 23.84 -21.72
CA LEU A 665 5.03 23.77 -20.30
C LEU A 665 4.69 25.04 -19.53
N SER A 666 4.55 26.19 -20.19
CA SER A 666 4.20 27.48 -19.55
C SER A 666 2.83 27.46 -18.86
N ARG A 667 1.99 26.50 -19.20
CA ARG A 667 0.68 26.25 -18.56
C ARG A 667 0.79 25.74 -17.13
N TYR A 668 1.95 25.21 -16.74
CA TYR A 668 2.15 24.60 -15.43
C TYR A 668 3.04 25.47 -14.53
N THR A 669 2.70 25.48 -13.24
CA THR A 669 3.55 26.08 -12.20
C THR A 669 4.53 25.07 -11.64
N SER A 670 4.10 23.79 -11.62
CA SER A 670 4.88 22.69 -11.07
C SER A 670 4.78 21.44 -11.96
N ILE A 671 5.91 20.79 -12.19
CA ILE A 671 6.00 19.49 -12.88
C ILE A 671 6.65 18.50 -11.93
N VAL A 672 6.07 17.29 -11.83
CA VAL A 672 6.51 16.25 -10.89
C VAL A 672 7.05 15.04 -11.64
N LEU A 673 8.27 14.61 -11.28
CA LEU A 673 8.95 13.41 -11.79
C LEU A 673 9.20 12.44 -10.62
N ALA A 674 8.46 11.35 -10.58
CA ALA A 674 8.68 10.26 -9.62
C ALA A 674 9.93 9.43 -9.95
N GLY A 675 10.20 8.40 -9.16
CA GLY A 675 11.15 7.36 -9.57
C GLY A 675 10.73 6.71 -10.90
N GLY A 676 11.71 6.29 -11.69
CA GLY A 676 11.44 5.68 -13.00
C GLY A 676 12.62 5.75 -13.96
N ASN A 677 12.42 5.23 -15.16
CA ASN A 677 13.33 5.33 -16.30
C ASN A 677 12.78 6.38 -17.28
N TYR A 678 13.50 7.48 -17.44
CA TYR A 678 13.13 8.60 -18.31
C TYR A 678 13.89 8.61 -19.64
N ALA A 679 14.44 7.50 -20.08
CA ALA A 679 15.16 7.39 -21.36
C ALA A 679 14.29 7.74 -22.59
N ALA A 680 12.96 7.60 -22.47
CA ALA A 680 12.01 7.97 -23.52
C ALA A 680 11.78 9.49 -23.64
N VAL A 681 12.31 10.33 -22.73
CA VAL A 681 12.18 11.80 -22.79
C VAL A 681 13.10 12.33 -23.89
N PRO A 682 12.58 12.99 -24.93
CA PRO A 682 13.41 13.52 -26.01
C PRO A 682 14.35 14.64 -25.54
N GLU A 683 15.52 14.76 -26.14
CA GLU A 683 16.50 15.83 -25.81
C GLU A 683 15.88 17.23 -25.92
N ALA A 684 15.04 17.47 -26.92
CA ALA A 684 14.31 18.73 -27.05
C ALA A 684 13.39 19.02 -25.85
N ALA A 685 12.82 17.97 -25.21
CA ALA A 685 12.01 18.10 -24.00
C ALA A 685 12.87 18.43 -22.78
N VAL A 686 14.08 17.85 -22.67
CA VAL A 686 15.03 18.19 -21.61
C VAL A 686 15.39 19.68 -21.70
N LYS A 687 15.67 20.18 -22.90
CA LYS A 687 15.92 21.60 -23.13
C LYS A 687 14.71 22.47 -22.75
N ALA A 688 13.51 22.08 -23.16
CA ALA A 688 12.28 22.79 -22.81
C ALA A 688 12.03 22.84 -21.30
N LEU A 689 12.31 21.73 -20.58
CA LEU A 689 12.25 21.69 -19.11
C LEU A 689 13.26 22.65 -18.47
N LYS A 690 14.51 22.70 -18.97
CA LYS A 690 15.53 23.65 -18.47
C LYS A 690 15.08 25.10 -18.64
N ASP A 691 14.62 25.44 -19.84
CA ASP A 691 14.14 26.78 -20.17
C ASP A 691 12.91 27.16 -19.30
N TRP A 692 11.99 26.21 -19.09
CA TRP A 692 10.80 26.39 -18.26
C TRP A 692 11.15 26.60 -16.78
N VAL A 693 12.06 25.78 -16.21
CA VAL A 693 12.53 25.99 -14.83
C VAL A 693 13.21 27.35 -14.71
N ALA A 694 14.12 27.69 -15.63
CA ALA A 694 14.82 28.97 -15.62
C ALA A 694 13.87 30.19 -15.69
N ALA A 695 12.70 30.01 -16.33
CA ALA A 695 11.66 31.05 -16.44
C ALA A 695 10.74 31.13 -15.20
N GLY A 696 10.92 30.30 -14.18
CA GLY A 696 10.18 30.36 -12.92
C GLY A 696 9.35 29.13 -12.59
N GLY A 697 9.46 28.03 -13.35
CA GLY A 697 8.84 26.74 -13.05
C GLY A 697 9.47 26.04 -11.84
N SER A 698 8.70 25.25 -11.11
CA SER A 698 9.16 24.39 -10.02
C SER A 698 9.13 22.93 -10.44
N LEU A 699 10.30 22.31 -10.62
CA LEU A 699 10.43 20.89 -10.92
C LEU A 699 10.60 20.12 -9.60
N VAL A 700 9.69 19.21 -9.31
CA VAL A 700 9.73 18.37 -8.09
C VAL A 700 10.07 16.95 -8.47
N THR A 701 11.09 16.37 -7.85
CA THR A 701 11.56 15.03 -8.26
C THR A 701 12.19 14.25 -7.12
N TRP A 702 12.13 12.91 -7.20
CA TRP A 702 12.71 12.01 -6.20
C TRP A 702 13.23 10.70 -6.80
N GLY A 703 14.04 9.99 -6.01
CA GLY A 703 14.57 8.68 -6.38
C GLY A 703 15.33 8.70 -7.71
N SER A 704 15.06 7.73 -8.58
CA SER A 704 15.71 7.68 -9.90
C SER A 704 15.31 8.84 -10.84
N GLY A 705 14.14 9.45 -10.65
CA GLY A 705 13.76 10.69 -11.34
C GLY A 705 14.65 11.87 -10.95
N ALA A 706 14.98 11.99 -9.64
CA ALA A 706 15.93 13.01 -9.16
C ALA A 706 17.34 12.77 -9.69
N ARG A 707 17.79 11.51 -9.72
CA ARG A 707 19.05 11.13 -10.36
C ARG A 707 19.10 11.56 -11.82
N TRP A 708 18.05 11.22 -12.58
CA TRP A 708 17.96 11.61 -13.99
C TRP A 708 17.99 13.13 -14.18
N ALA A 709 17.29 13.88 -13.35
CA ALA A 709 17.28 15.34 -13.41
C ALA A 709 18.67 15.93 -13.19
N VAL A 710 19.45 15.37 -12.26
CA VAL A 710 20.86 15.78 -12.02
C VAL A 710 21.74 15.39 -13.21
N GLU A 711 21.64 14.19 -13.73
CA GLU A 711 22.42 13.70 -14.88
C GLU A 711 22.13 14.50 -16.16
N GLN A 712 20.89 14.96 -16.35
CA GLN A 712 20.52 15.86 -17.44
C GLN A 712 20.92 17.32 -17.19
N GLY A 713 21.51 17.66 -16.03
CA GLY A 713 21.89 19.02 -15.68
C GLY A 713 20.69 19.95 -15.46
N LEU A 714 19.56 19.43 -15.01
CA LEU A 714 18.40 20.20 -14.53
C LEU A 714 18.63 20.71 -13.09
N ALA A 715 19.44 19.99 -12.30
CA ALA A 715 19.83 20.37 -10.94
C ALA A 715 21.34 20.11 -10.73
N THR A 716 21.96 20.87 -9.80
CA THR A 716 23.38 20.75 -9.44
C THR A 716 23.62 20.02 -8.12
N ALA A 717 22.68 19.15 -7.69
CA ALA A 717 22.83 18.35 -6.47
C ALA A 717 23.92 17.27 -6.66
N ALA A 718 24.86 17.19 -5.70
CA ALA A 718 25.92 16.19 -5.74
C ALA A 718 25.39 14.84 -5.20
N ILE A 719 25.61 13.76 -5.96
CA ILE A 719 25.24 12.41 -5.59
C ILE A 719 26.47 11.69 -5.03
N LYS A 720 26.37 11.17 -3.81
CA LYS A 720 27.44 10.30 -3.24
C LYS A 720 27.56 9.04 -4.10
N PRO A 721 28.77 8.65 -4.52
CA PRO A 721 28.97 7.41 -5.24
C PRO A 721 28.55 6.22 -4.41
N GLY A 722 28.09 5.16 -5.09
CA GLY A 722 27.85 3.88 -4.43
C GLY A 722 29.16 3.27 -3.93
N ASP A 723 29.10 2.47 -2.86
CA ASP A 723 30.27 1.73 -2.40
C ASP A 723 30.76 0.79 -3.51
N LYS A 724 32.05 0.88 -3.82
CA LYS A 724 32.73 -0.15 -4.60
C LYS A 724 33.06 -1.27 -3.62
N PRO A 725 32.42 -2.46 -3.73
CA PRO A 725 32.78 -3.56 -2.86
C PRO A 725 34.26 -3.87 -3.01
N ALA A 726 34.95 -4.13 -1.89
CA ALA A 726 36.28 -4.73 -1.92
C ALA A 726 36.21 -6.01 -2.77
N VAL A 727 37.25 -6.27 -3.58
CA VAL A 727 37.35 -7.51 -4.33
C VAL A 727 37.71 -8.62 -3.33
N GLU A 728 36.70 -9.19 -2.70
CA GLU A 728 36.84 -10.32 -1.79
C GLU A 728 36.53 -11.60 -2.55
N ARG A 729 37.21 -12.67 -2.19
CA ARG A 729 36.84 -13.99 -2.67
C ARG A 729 35.58 -14.44 -1.95
N LEU A 730 34.48 -14.47 -2.70
CA LEU A 730 33.17 -14.94 -2.23
C LEU A 730 32.82 -16.27 -2.89
N ASP A 731 32.12 -17.12 -2.17
CA ASP A 731 31.58 -18.34 -2.73
C ASP A 731 30.45 -18.00 -3.73
N PHE A 732 30.41 -18.73 -4.85
CA PHE A 732 29.41 -18.49 -5.90
C PHE A 732 27.98 -18.59 -5.38
N GLY A 733 27.70 -19.51 -4.46
CA GLY A 733 26.39 -19.70 -3.85
C GLY A 733 25.95 -18.55 -2.94
N SER A 734 26.87 -17.71 -2.44
CA SER A 734 26.54 -16.57 -1.56
C SER A 734 26.10 -15.29 -2.31
N GLN A 735 26.02 -15.31 -3.63
CA GLN A 735 25.75 -14.10 -4.44
C GLN A 735 24.45 -13.41 -4.03
N ARG A 736 23.37 -14.19 -3.87
CA ARG A 736 22.05 -13.68 -3.50
C ARG A 736 22.10 -12.94 -2.17
N ASP A 737 22.68 -13.54 -1.17
CA ASP A 737 22.77 -13.00 0.20
C ASP A 737 23.62 -11.74 0.25
N VAL A 738 24.76 -11.74 -0.45
CA VAL A 738 25.63 -10.56 -0.54
C VAL A 738 24.95 -9.38 -1.24
N PHE A 739 24.22 -9.64 -2.35
CA PHE A 739 23.46 -8.59 -3.00
C PHE A 739 22.41 -7.98 -2.08
N ALA A 740 21.78 -8.81 -1.34
CA ALA A 740 20.72 -8.45 -0.43
C ALA A 740 21.22 -7.63 0.77
N LEU A 741 22.29 -8.04 1.40
CA LEU A 741 22.91 -7.29 2.49
C LEU A 741 23.38 -5.89 2.07
N ARG A 742 23.60 -5.66 0.77
CA ARG A 742 24.01 -4.37 0.20
C ARG A 742 22.86 -3.47 -0.22
N ARG A 743 21.63 -3.96 -0.21
CA ARG A 743 20.46 -3.13 -0.55
C ARG A 743 20.11 -2.17 0.59
N VAL A 744 19.56 -1.01 0.21
CA VAL A 744 18.75 -0.18 1.10
C VAL A 744 17.32 -0.62 0.85
N SER A 745 16.67 -1.23 1.84
CA SER A 745 15.42 -1.95 1.64
C SER A 745 14.33 -1.47 2.62
N GLY A 746 13.90 -0.20 2.48
CA GLY A 746 12.81 0.35 3.29
C GLY A 746 13.20 0.53 4.76
N ASN A 747 13.87 1.63 5.05
CA ASN A 747 14.28 2.01 6.39
C ASN A 747 13.57 3.29 6.83
N ILE A 748 13.22 3.38 8.10
CA ILE A 748 12.81 4.65 8.71
C ILE A 748 14.03 5.25 9.40
N LEU A 749 14.39 6.48 9.04
CA LEU A 749 15.54 7.18 9.57
C LEU A 749 15.12 8.49 10.25
N SER A 750 15.78 8.82 11.37
CA SER A 750 15.61 10.15 11.97
C SER A 750 16.36 11.21 11.16
N ALA A 751 15.77 12.39 11.06
CA ALA A 751 16.27 13.53 10.30
C ALA A 751 15.90 14.85 10.96
N ASP A 752 16.67 15.90 10.65
CA ASP A 752 16.44 17.30 11.06
C ASP A 752 15.93 18.11 9.89
N ILE A 753 14.94 18.99 10.13
CA ILE A 753 14.34 19.86 9.12
C ILE A 753 14.39 21.33 9.52
N ASP A 754 14.65 22.21 8.57
CA ASP A 754 14.53 23.66 8.77
C ASP A 754 13.08 24.11 8.68
N LEU A 755 12.46 24.37 9.84
CA LEU A 755 11.07 24.80 9.97
C LEU A 755 10.79 26.20 9.39
N SER A 756 11.83 27.02 9.16
CA SER A 756 11.69 28.35 8.55
C SER A 756 11.64 28.32 7.02
N HIS A 757 12.04 27.18 6.42
CA HIS A 757 11.99 27.01 4.97
C HIS A 757 10.56 26.71 4.50
N PRO A 758 10.08 27.34 3.39
CA PRO A 758 8.68 27.15 2.95
C PRO A 758 8.29 25.71 2.66
N LEU A 759 9.23 24.86 2.28
CA LEU A 759 8.99 23.43 2.08
C LEU A 759 8.53 22.73 3.38
N ALA A 760 8.93 23.25 4.55
CA ALA A 760 8.63 22.70 5.87
C ALA A 760 7.39 23.32 6.55
N PHE A 761 6.71 24.28 5.92
CA PHE A 761 5.58 24.97 6.52
C PHE A 761 4.48 23.98 6.95
N GLY A 762 3.86 24.23 8.09
CA GLY A 762 2.92 23.34 8.73
C GLY A 762 3.54 22.25 9.63
N LEU A 763 4.85 21.97 9.53
CA LEU A 763 5.56 21.13 10.49
C LEU A 763 5.92 21.93 11.75
N GLN A 764 5.97 21.25 12.90
CA GLN A 764 6.17 21.90 14.19
C GLN A 764 7.43 21.47 14.93
N GLN A 765 8.01 20.35 14.51
CA GLN A 765 9.20 19.78 15.15
C GLN A 765 10.34 19.66 14.13
N ARG A 766 11.54 20.04 14.56
CA ARG A 766 12.75 19.86 13.72
C ARG A 766 13.09 18.38 13.51
N ALA A 767 12.84 17.56 14.52
CA ALA A 767 13.07 16.12 14.43
C ALA A 767 11.91 15.46 13.69
N ILE A 768 12.19 14.87 12.54
CA ILE A 768 11.24 14.14 11.72
C ILE A 768 11.77 12.73 11.39
N HIS A 769 10.94 11.91 10.82
CA HIS A 769 11.32 10.63 10.22
C HIS A 769 11.15 10.67 8.71
N VAL A 770 12.07 10.01 8.00
CA VAL A 770 12.03 9.85 6.54
C VAL A 770 12.09 8.38 6.18
N ASN A 771 11.40 8.01 5.10
CA ASN A 771 11.53 6.68 4.49
C ASN A 771 12.71 6.64 3.53
N LYS A 772 13.47 5.54 3.53
CA LYS A 772 14.64 5.35 2.69
C LYS A 772 14.62 3.97 2.05
N GLU A 773 14.28 3.89 0.77
CA GLU A 773 14.15 2.63 0.01
C GLU A 773 15.22 2.46 -1.06
N THR A 774 15.85 3.54 -1.48
CA THR A 774 16.81 3.50 -2.59
C THR A 774 18.25 3.75 -2.13
N GLY A 775 19.20 3.31 -2.93
CA GLY A 775 20.62 3.64 -2.75
C GLY A 775 21.01 5.06 -3.17
N LEU A 776 20.06 5.94 -3.56
CA LEU A 776 20.38 7.33 -3.89
C LEU A 776 20.66 8.13 -2.63
N VAL A 777 21.82 8.78 -2.58
CA VAL A 777 22.25 9.62 -1.45
C VAL A 777 22.79 10.93 -1.99
N PHE A 778 22.23 12.05 -1.56
CA PHE A 778 22.74 13.38 -1.89
C PHE A 778 23.75 13.84 -0.84
N GLU A 779 24.86 14.43 -1.28
CA GLU A 779 25.77 15.17 -0.40
C GLU A 779 25.06 16.44 0.11
N ALA A 780 25.49 16.92 1.28
CA ALA A 780 25.06 18.22 1.73
C ALA A 780 25.56 19.31 0.77
N ASN A 781 24.66 20.20 0.35
CA ASN A 781 25.02 21.31 -0.49
C ASN A 781 25.93 22.28 0.30
N PRO A 782 27.02 22.80 -0.28
CA PRO A 782 27.88 23.81 0.36
C PRO A 782 27.10 25.05 0.82
N ASN A 783 26.07 25.44 0.10
CA ASN A 783 25.14 26.47 0.56
C ASN A 783 24.16 25.84 1.56
N ALA A 784 24.32 26.16 2.85
CA ALA A 784 23.53 25.57 3.93
C ALA A 784 22.02 25.76 3.79
N TYR A 785 21.58 26.87 3.18
CA TYR A 785 20.16 27.21 3.00
C TYR A 785 19.43 26.34 1.98
N LEU A 786 20.15 25.52 1.20
CA LEU A 786 19.55 24.62 0.22
C LEU A 786 19.25 23.22 0.81
N ASN A 787 19.81 22.88 1.96
CA ASN A 787 19.63 21.59 2.63
C ASN A 787 18.42 21.66 3.57
N VAL A 788 17.23 21.37 3.07
CA VAL A 788 16.00 21.53 3.85
C VAL A 788 15.80 20.42 4.86
N VAL A 789 16.08 19.17 4.44
CA VAL A 789 15.99 17.99 5.32
C VAL A 789 17.31 17.25 5.29
N ARG A 790 17.94 17.08 6.45
CA ARG A 790 19.17 16.30 6.62
C ARG A 790 18.94 15.09 7.50
N ILE A 791 19.40 13.94 7.05
CA ILE A 791 19.48 12.75 7.88
C ILE A 791 20.49 13.00 8.99
N ASP A 792 20.17 12.61 10.21
CA ASP A 792 21.05 12.82 11.37
C ASP A 792 22.45 12.21 11.15
N ASP A 793 23.47 12.77 11.78
CA ASP A 793 24.85 12.20 11.72
C ASP A 793 24.93 10.82 12.40
N LYS A 794 24.00 10.54 13.32
CA LYS A 794 23.79 9.25 13.97
C LYS A 794 22.29 8.95 13.98
N PRO A 795 21.73 8.55 12.84
CA PRO A 795 20.27 8.42 12.74
C PRO A 795 19.77 7.25 13.58
N LYS A 796 18.62 7.41 14.19
CA LYS A 796 17.82 6.27 14.64
C LYS A 796 17.36 5.52 13.41
N VAL A 797 17.53 4.22 13.40
CA VAL A 797 17.22 3.35 12.26
C VAL A 797 16.16 2.33 12.67
N ASN A 798 15.07 2.27 11.93
CA ASN A 798 14.16 1.14 11.92
C ASN A 798 14.35 0.37 10.62
N GLY A 799 14.35 -0.97 10.72
CA GLY A 799 14.64 -1.84 9.60
C GLY A 799 16.14 -2.13 9.44
N TYR A 800 16.45 -3.06 8.52
CA TYR A 800 17.84 -3.46 8.25
C TYR A 800 18.56 -2.45 7.36
N LEU A 801 19.72 -1.99 7.80
CA LEU A 801 20.63 -1.15 7.03
C LEU A 801 22.06 -1.56 7.35
N SER A 802 22.81 -2.05 6.34
CA SER A 802 24.20 -2.48 6.53
C SER A 802 25.09 -1.32 7.02
N ALA A 803 26.15 -1.65 7.76
CA ALA A 803 27.08 -0.63 8.29
C ALA A 803 27.68 0.29 7.20
N PRO A 804 28.09 -0.20 6.01
CA PRO A 804 28.52 0.66 4.90
C PRO A 804 27.41 1.60 4.42
N ASN A 805 26.17 1.10 4.25
CA ASN A 805 25.05 1.93 3.83
C ASN A 805 24.69 2.96 4.89
N LEU A 806 24.70 2.59 6.18
CA LEU A 806 24.50 3.52 7.29
C LEU A 806 25.52 4.66 7.28
N ALA A 807 26.81 4.32 7.14
CA ALA A 807 27.90 5.32 7.06
C ALA A 807 27.74 6.27 5.86
N ARG A 808 27.21 5.77 4.75
CA ARG A 808 26.98 6.57 3.53
C ARG A 808 25.76 7.50 3.67
N VAL A 809 24.70 7.04 4.32
CA VAL A 809 23.43 7.77 4.48
C VAL A 809 23.50 8.79 5.63
N ALA A 810 24.24 8.50 6.71
CA ALA A 810 24.39 9.38 7.86
C ALA A 810 24.93 10.76 7.44
N GLY A 811 24.31 11.83 7.95
CA GLY A 811 24.66 13.22 7.64
C GLY A 811 24.37 13.66 6.19
N SER A 812 23.74 12.81 5.38
CA SER A 812 23.36 13.15 4.00
C SER A 812 22.09 14.01 3.95
N THR A 813 21.78 14.56 2.78
CA THR A 813 20.57 15.36 2.61
C THR A 813 19.47 14.53 1.98
N PHE A 814 18.29 14.53 2.62
CA PHE A 814 17.09 13.88 2.10
C PHE A 814 16.35 14.80 1.11
N ALA A 815 16.27 16.11 1.39
CA ALA A 815 15.61 17.08 0.53
C ALA A 815 16.46 18.34 0.33
N GLN A 816 16.66 18.72 -0.94
CA GLN A 816 17.31 19.99 -1.33
C GLN A 816 16.39 20.78 -2.25
N VAL A 817 16.51 22.12 -2.18
CA VAL A 817 15.93 23.04 -3.17
C VAL A 817 17.06 23.73 -3.92
N VAL A 818 17.20 23.42 -5.21
CA VAL A 818 18.27 23.93 -6.08
C VAL A 818 17.71 25.05 -6.95
N PRO A 819 18.12 26.34 -6.76
CA PRO A 819 17.70 27.44 -7.60
C PRO A 819 18.25 27.30 -9.03
N VAL A 820 17.38 27.55 -10.03
CA VAL A 820 17.74 27.54 -11.45
C VAL A 820 17.06 28.73 -12.14
N GLY A 821 17.81 29.77 -12.47
CA GLY A 821 17.22 30.99 -13.02
C GLY A 821 16.22 31.63 -12.04
N GLN A 822 14.98 31.81 -12.44
CA GLN A 822 13.88 32.31 -11.59
C GLN A 822 13.13 31.22 -10.87
N GLY A 823 13.24 29.96 -11.30
CA GLY A 823 12.60 28.78 -10.71
C GLY A 823 13.54 27.93 -9.88
N ASN A 824 13.14 26.69 -9.63
CA ASN A 824 13.89 25.75 -8.81
C ASN A 824 13.64 24.30 -9.20
N VAL A 825 14.54 23.44 -8.74
CA VAL A 825 14.37 21.99 -8.73
C VAL A 825 14.40 21.50 -7.29
N VAL A 826 13.31 20.90 -6.84
CA VAL A 826 13.24 20.22 -5.55
C VAL A 826 13.63 18.77 -5.77
N VAL A 827 14.72 18.34 -5.11
CA VAL A 827 15.18 16.95 -5.18
C VAL A 827 15.01 16.27 -3.84
N PHE A 828 14.34 15.10 -3.84
CA PHE A 828 14.28 14.22 -2.68
C PHE A 828 15.08 12.94 -2.97
N ALA A 829 15.75 12.43 -1.95
CA ALA A 829 16.49 11.17 -2.06
C ALA A 829 15.58 9.95 -2.25
N ASP A 830 14.35 10.02 -1.73
CA ASP A 830 13.31 8.99 -1.87
C ASP A 830 11.91 9.59 -1.92
N ASP A 831 10.89 8.74 -2.11
CA ASP A 831 9.48 9.12 -2.21
C ASP A 831 8.99 9.80 -0.92
N PRO A 832 8.63 11.10 -0.95
CA PRO A 832 8.13 11.81 0.22
C PRO A 832 6.69 11.42 0.61
N VAL A 833 5.96 10.70 -0.25
CA VAL A 833 4.55 10.29 -0.04
C VAL A 833 4.40 8.77 -0.02
N HIS A 834 5.44 8.07 0.37
CA HIS A 834 5.54 6.63 0.35
C HIS A 834 4.25 5.93 0.79
N ARG A 835 3.71 5.07 -0.08
CA ARG A 835 2.49 4.28 0.16
C ARG A 835 1.29 5.07 0.67
N LYS A 836 1.23 6.39 0.42
CA LYS A 836 0.10 7.28 0.72
C LYS A 836 -0.24 7.44 2.22
N TYR A 837 0.61 6.95 3.14
CA TYR A 837 0.43 7.12 4.59
C TYR A 837 1.56 7.90 5.29
N TRP A 838 2.62 8.30 4.54
CA TRP A 838 3.71 9.12 5.04
C TRP A 838 3.33 10.60 5.12
N HIS A 839 2.34 10.93 5.95
CA HIS A 839 1.77 12.28 6.03
C HIS A 839 2.78 13.32 6.55
N GLY A 840 3.77 12.91 7.36
CA GLY A 840 4.83 13.81 7.83
C GLY A 840 5.63 14.44 6.68
N THR A 841 6.11 13.62 5.76
CA THR A 841 6.88 14.08 4.58
C THR A 841 6.01 14.44 3.39
N GLU A 842 4.76 14.00 3.34
CA GLU A 842 3.79 14.42 2.32
C GLU A 842 3.61 15.95 2.30
N ARG A 843 3.65 16.62 3.47
CA ARG A 843 3.62 18.07 3.56
C ARG A 843 4.70 18.74 2.72
N LEU A 844 5.87 18.11 2.59
CA LEU A 844 6.96 18.63 1.77
C LEU A 844 6.58 18.66 0.28
N LEU A 845 5.90 17.61 -0.20
CA LEU A 845 5.40 17.56 -1.58
C LEU A 845 4.28 18.59 -1.81
N LEU A 846 3.32 18.68 -0.89
CA LEU A 846 2.22 19.64 -0.99
C LEU A 846 2.75 21.09 -0.98
N ASN A 847 3.72 21.37 -0.12
CA ASN A 847 4.39 22.68 -0.03
C ASN A 847 5.24 22.99 -1.27
N ALA A 848 5.87 21.98 -1.88
CA ALA A 848 6.64 22.16 -3.09
C ALA A 848 5.78 22.73 -4.23
N VAL A 849 4.52 22.33 -4.34
CA VAL A 849 3.60 22.86 -5.35
C VAL A 849 2.88 24.14 -4.91
N LEU A 850 2.54 24.29 -3.62
CA LEU A 850 1.88 25.50 -3.11
C LEU A 850 2.81 26.72 -3.08
N PHE A 851 4.08 26.53 -2.71
CA PHE A 851 5.06 27.59 -2.49
C PHE A 851 6.15 27.62 -3.57
N GLY A 852 6.01 26.87 -4.65
CA GLY A 852 7.06 26.62 -5.64
C GLY A 852 7.89 27.84 -6.05
N ASN A 853 7.23 28.98 -6.36
CA ASN A 853 7.91 30.23 -6.72
C ASN A 853 8.54 30.99 -5.53
N HIS A 854 8.35 30.52 -4.30
CA HIS A 854 8.86 31.13 -3.07
C HIS A 854 9.90 30.27 -2.34
N LEU A 855 10.33 29.16 -2.93
CA LEU A 855 11.28 28.22 -2.30
C LEU A 855 12.73 28.67 -2.39
N ASN A 856 13.07 29.59 -3.30
CA ASN A 856 14.44 30.03 -3.48
C ASN A 856 14.92 30.94 -2.35
N PRO A 857 16.19 30.85 -1.92
CA PRO A 857 16.81 31.81 -1.01
C PRO A 857 16.71 33.23 -1.56
N ILE A 858 16.71 34.21 -0.66
CA ILE A 858 16.76 35.61 -1.04
C ILE A 858 18.10 35.86 -1.73
N ARG A 859 18.09 36.36 -2.98
CA ARG A 859 19.30 36.77 -3.67
C ARG A 859 19.88 38.01 -2.96
N GLN A 860 21.16 37.97 -2.57
CA GLN A 860 21.83 39.17 -2.11
C GLN A 860 21.92 40.15 -3.26
N ARG A 861 21.54 41.42 -3.02
CA ARG A 861 21.72 42.47 -4.04
C ARG A 861 23.21 42.61 -4.32
N GLY A 862 23.70 42.11 -5.46
CA GLY A 862 25.08 42.21 -5.87
C GLY A 862 25.72 40.95 -6.47
N GLU A 863 25.02 39.79 -6.50
CA GLU A 863 25.47 38.60 -7.25
C GLU A 863 24.74 38.43 -8.58
#